data_b363728c4427ae81a877e8a373f90b98
#
_entry.id   b363728c4427ae81a877e8a373f90b98
#
_cell.length_a   1.000
_cell.length_b   1.000
_cell.length_c   1.000
_cell.angle_alpha   90.00
_cell.angle_beta   90.00
_cell.angle_gamma   90.00
#
_symmetry.space_group_name_H-M   'P 1'
#
loop_
_entity.id
_entity.type
_entity.pdbx_description
1 polymer ?
#
loop_
_entity_poly.entity_id
_entity_poly.type
_entity_poly.pdbx_seq_one_letter_code
_entity_poly.pdbx_strand_id
1 'polypeptide(L)'
;MNRSAIVSILSTAILLLAGSSPSYSKELPATEEQALDVRIGTFNLWRSDMGKDEYSWERRRDRLARAIVDCGMDVFAAEEVDTAMFRQLPALVEAKGGNYSWQTFSPYDAEGKGSVKAQAIVYKTDVFEMLDFHRFWCSETPDKMSAGWDDVKFKRGACCATLRHKASGKRIFVMASHFPLGKEARLHFAPIVVARAKEYNPENLPSFLVGDLNTRQERPESAILREWWSDSYLMAWEKVGTRGTFNNHDVGTDMDNAPRIDFVYFRGNGVTPRRYVCNTVKYEGLYPSDHCPVYVDFTINDVPQDGSYRLANENVSVKIGKDGALVSLRNERTGQEYAAGEYMWRLYYDSTSEKEIQVLPSVQNSQISVCGDRISVFYPRISVGGKNLDMQVRLDISLEEDKVRFASSLCNNEPHTVIREFQYPLLRDARIPSDHKLYTSEAGGMLFDDPVKTIGKISSSPYKKPEQVFRQRNVKYGSKVFMNCFGLFGERQGLYFGSHDDTFQDTWHGLRVYRDESTGKYDILEFGFYKYPHCFCGEIWECAANVIAPYSGTWHTASGIYRNWVNTWWDHRETPSWVREMKSWQRVIFKHQYGEYLFKYADLNGKVDASGQSVGCNALFLFGWWAEGMDHGNPDYSPDESQGGDEALKKAIAEYQANGNHLLLYYNGKLIDRESRFYRSGIGSKVCRHDNTGSEILERYKFTGQGTWLGEYDQRTFAVATMMDPEWNNVLFSLQDRAYDLGAQSVFFDQLGYIESESTNWDTSREFPVPDTYGIRKRAECLRLLRDRYAEKAPDFALGAEGTVDALCQYCDYTHGYPANDGPERWINFFRFTFPEIVFTDRGQRDDEDVPRHVNNTILDGQRNDIEIWRCRGIIADTPVYQAYLAQANAIKEHFKDCLMLGRYNDTLGFSSSNPEVDARSFVAEDGERMAVVVANQQTGKPRVISTKVEVSGYRLVDAMMTGSAKVSGTKATLGQFDLAVMLFEKQK
;
A
#
# COMPACT_ATOMS: atom_id res chain seq x y z
N MET A 1 -21.75 6.55 26.35
CA MET A 1 -22.28 7.89 26.06
C MET A 1 -21.64 8.42 24.80
N ASN A 2 -22.43 8.45 23.73
CA ASN A 2 -22.28 9.14 22.44
C ASN A 2 -20.87 9.32 21.81
N ARG A 3 -20.55 8.40 20.89
CA ARG A 3 -19.56 8.56 19.84
C ARG A 3 -20.25 8.91 18.51
N SER A 4 -20.81 10.09 18.37
CA SER A 4 -21.47 10.53 17.12
C SER A 4 -21.30 12.01 16.84
N ALA A 5 -20.13 12.60 17.09
CA ALA A 5 -19.94 14.03 16.95
C ALA A 5 -18.57 14.48 16.37
N ILE A 6 -17.83 13.63 15.64
CA ILE A 6 -16.52 14.04 15.05
C ILE A 6 -16.39 13.71 13.54
N VAL A 7 -17.44 13.43 12.84
CA VAL A 7 -17.38 13.18 11.37
C VAL A 7 -18.06 14.27 10.53
N SER A 8 -18.52 15.36 11.11
CA SER A 8 -19.35 16.35 10.39
C SER A 8 -18.75 17.75 10.24
N ILE A 9 -17.44 17.97 10.33
CA ILE A 9 -16.80 19.30 10.18
C ILE A 9 -15.61 19.30 9.19
N LEU A 10 -15.61 18.46 8.18
CA LEU A 10 -14.58 18.50 7.12
C LEU A 10 -15.13 18.50 5.70
N SER A 11 -16.38 18.93 5.50
CA SER A 11 -17.01 18.99 4.16
C SER A 11 -17.41 20.39 3.69
N THR A 12 -16.85 21.47 4.27
CA THR A 12 -17.31 22.83 3.87
C THR A 12 -16.18 23.87 3.75
N ALA A 13 -15.02 23.49 3.24
CA ALA A 13 -13.96 24.46 2.98
C ALA A 13 -13.04 24.12 1.78
N ILE A 14 -13.59 23.63 0.65
CA ILE A 14 -12.90 23.62 -0.65
C ILE A 14 -13.86 24.10 -1.71
N LEU A 15 -14.13 25.41 -1.72
CA LEU A 15 -14.65 26.14 -2.86
C LEU A 15 -14.18 27.59 -2.71
N LEU A 16 -13.19 27.97 -3.51
CA LEU A 16 -12.71 29.30 -3.88
C LEU A 16 -11.18 29.40 -3.82
N LEU A 17 -10.53 28.83 -4.84
CA LEU A 17 -9.32 29.38 -5.46
C LEU A 17 -9.22 28.81 -6.88
N ALA A 18 -10.03 29.37 -7.78
CA ALA A 18 -9.84 29.22 -9.22
C ALA A 18 -8.68 30.17 -9.61
N GLY A 19 -7.46 29.65 -9.57
CA GLY A 19 -6.31 30.23 -10.20
C GLY A 19 -6.22 29.69 -11.63
N SER A 20 -6.33 30.59 -12.62
CA SER A 20 -6.21 30.34 -14.04
C SER A 20 -4.91 29.60 -14.40
N SER A 21 -5.03 28.33 -14.80
CA SER A 21 -3.96 27.60 -15.50
C SER A 21 -3.96 28.01 -16.97
N PRO A 22 -2.80 28.19 -17.62
CA PRO A 22 -2.75 28.50 -19.04
C PRO A 22 -3.19 27.27 -19.85
N SER A 23 -4.19 27.48 -20.69
CA SER A 23 -4.66 26.53 -21.69
C SER A 23 -3.56 26.28 -22.73
N TYR A 24 -2.84 25.18 -22.65
CA TYR A 24 -2.10 24.62 -23.76
C TYR A 24 -2.99 23.66 -24.53
N SER A 25 -3.59 24.18 -25.59
CA SER A 25 -4.17 23.34 -26.65
C SER A 25 -3.01 22.75 -27.46
N LYS A 26 -2.71 21.48 -27.27
CA LYS A 26 -1.97 20.67 -28.25
C LYS A 26 -2.94 19.69 -28.89
N GLU A 27 -2.96 19.72 -30.21
CA GLU A 27 -3.72 18.84 -31.07
C GLU A 27 -3.42 17.37 -30.69
N LEU A 28 -4.44 16.70 -30.19
CA LEU A 28 -4.48 15.23 -30.15
C LEU A 28 -4.59 14.72 -31.61
N PRO A 29 -3.95 13.60 -31.96
CA PRO A 29 -4.05 13.06 -33.30
C PRO A 29 -5.50 12.68 -33.59
N ALA A 30 -5.99 13.11 -34.75
CA ALA A 30 -7.32 12.96 -35.24
C ALA A 30 -7.80 11.50 -35.25
N THR A 31 -8.79 11.19 -34.45
CA THR A 31 -10.06 10.49 -34.61
C THR A 31 -10.67 10.29 -33.21
N GLU A 32 -11.14 11.36 -32.57
CA GLU A 32 -12.19 11.23 -31.57
C GLU A 32 -13.51 10.92 -32.32
N GLU A 33 -13.73 9.65 -32.63
CA GLU A 33 -15.10 9.17 -32.79
C GLU A 33 -15.80 9.36 -31.45
N GLN A 34 -16.92 10.11 -31.45
CA GLN A 34 -17.58 10.61 -30.24
C GLN A 34 -17.91 9.47 -29.28
N ALA A 35 -17.28 9.45 -28.12
CA ALA A 35 -17.69 8.61 -27.01
C ALA A 35 -19.15 8.88 -26.67
N LEU A 36 -19.93 7.84 -26.37
CA LEU A 36 -21.29 7.99 -25.85
C LEU A 36 -21.26 7.95 -24.32
N ASP A 37 -21.50 9.08 -23.69
CA ASP A 37 -21.81 9.15 -22.27
C ASP A 37 -23.31 8.92 -22.07
N VAL A 38 -23.66 7.97 -21.18
CA VAL A 38 -25.05 7.59 -20.93
C VAL A 38 -25.26 7.21 -19.47
N ARG A 39 -26.37 7.67 -18.89
CA ARG A 39 -26.81 7.30 -17.55
C ARG A 39 -27.91 6.26 -17.62
N ILE A 40 -27.62 5.04 -17.16
CA ILE A 40 -28.56 3.91 -17.18
C ILE A 40 -28.86 3.47 -15.75
N GLY A 41 -30.16 3.21 -15.46
CA GLY A 41 -30.55 2.86 -14.09
C GLY A 41 -31.81 2.03 -13.96
N THR A 42 -32.26 1.89 -12.72
CA THR A 42 -33.53 1.24 -12.35
C THR A 42 -34.15 1.96 -11.16
N PHE A 43 -35.47 1.95 -11.12
CA PHE A 43 -36.21 2.49 -10.00
C PHE A 43 -37.55 1.77 -9.82
N ASN A 44 -37.65 0.92 -8.79
CA ASN A 44 -38.94 0.38 -8.38
C ASN A 44 -39.79 1.50 -7.79
N LEU A 45 -40.92 1.80 -8.45
CA LEU A 45 -41.74 2.96 -8.15
C LEU A 45 -42.81 2.71 -7.07
N TRP A 46 -42.93 1.50 -6.61
CA TRP A 46 -43.93 1.06 -5.64
C TRP A 46 -45.38 1.41 -6.05
N ARG A 47 -46.20 0.45 -6.30
CA ARG A 47 -47.55 0.57 -6.84
C ARG A 47 -48.42 1.67 -6.18
N SER A 48 -49.31 2.29 -6.94
CA SER A 48 -50.19 3.35 -6.44
C SER A 48 -51.20 2.89 -5.41
N ASP A 49 -51.57 1.60 -5.39
CA ASP A 49 -52.61 1.05 -4.49
C ASP A 49 -52.06 0.55 -3.13
N MET A 50 -50.74 0.71 -2.86
CA MET A 50 -50.13 0.15 -1.68
C MET A 50 -49.99 1.13 -0.52
N GLY A 51 -49.81 2.39 -0.76
CA GLY A 51 -49.51 3.40 0.26
C GLY A 51 -50.71 3.94 1.00
N LYS A 52 -50.49 4.40 2.24
CA LYS A 52 -51.45 5.13 3.07
C LYS A 52 -50.81 6.42 3.58
N ASP A 53 -51.63 7.34 4.06
CA ASP A 53 -51.21 8.59 4.68
C ASP A 53 -50.20 9.36 3.81
N GLU A 54 -49.03 9.69 4.32
CA GLU A 54 -47.98 10.42 3.61
C GLU A 54 -47.39 9.65 2.42
N TYR A 55 -47.59 8.34 2.36
CA TYR A 55 -47.19 7.45 1.28
C TYR A 55 -48.32 7.09 0.32
N SER A 56 -49.51 7.65 0.49
CA SER A 56 -50.61 7.49 -0.50
C SER A 56 -50.15 8.02 -1.87
N TRP A 57 -50.70 7.44 -2.94
CA TRP A 57 -50.36 7.85 -4.31
C TRP A 57 -50.51 9.36 -4.53
N GLU A 58 -51.61 9.93 -4.07
CA GLU A 58 -51.91 11.36 -4.22
C GLU A 58 -50.84 12.27 -3.60
N ARG A 59 -50.22 11.83 -2.50
CA ARG A 59 -49.18 12.59 -1.79
C ARG A 59 -47.78 12.34 -2.33
N ARG A 60 -47.46 11.10 -2.73
CA ARG A 60 -46.10 10.75 -3.12
C ARG A 60 -45.77 10.89 -4.59
N ARG A 61 -46.78 10.92 -5.49
CA ARG A 61 -46.60 10.99 -6.96
C ARG A 61 -45.76 12.18 -7.42
N ASP A 62 -45.89 13.33 -6.74
CA ASP A 62 -45.09 14.52 -7.05
C ASP A 62 -43.62 14.36 -6.61
N ARG A 63 -43.37 13.78 -5.40
CA ARG A 63 -42.04 13.42 -4.95
C ARG A 63 -41.38 12.41 -5.88
N LEU A 64 -42.14 11.43 -6.32
CA LEU A 64 -41.66 10.42 -7.26
C LEU A 64 -41.27 11.01 -8.62
N ALA A 65 -42.12 11.89 -9.17
CA ALA A 65 -41.81 12.59 -10.42
C ALA A 65 -40.55 13.47 -10.31
N ARG A 66 -40.37 14.17 -9.18
CA ARG A 66 -39.16 14.95 -8.88
C ARG A 66 -37.92 14.03 -8.82
N ALA A 67 -37.99 12.91 -8.10
CA ALA A 67 -36.90 11.97 -7.99
C ALA A 67 -36.43 11.41 -9.35
N ILE A 68 -37.37 11.09 -10.25
CA ILE A 68 -37.08 10.67 -11.62
C ILE A 68 -36.32 11.76 -12.40
N VAL A 69 -36.80 13.00 -12.33
CA VAL A 69 -36.18 14.13 -13.05
C VAL A 69 -34.80 14.46 -12.46
N ASP A 70 -34.68 14.49 -11.12
CA ASP A 70 -33.42 14.81 -10.43
C ASP A 70 -32.33 13.74 -10.65
N CYS A 71 -32.69 12.46 -10.79
CA CYS A 71 -31.75 11.41 -11.18
C CYS A 71 -31.22 11.59 -12.60
N GLY A 72 -32.01 12.19 -13.50
CA GLY A 72 -31.59 12.54 -14.85
C GLY A 72 -31.17 11.35 -15.72
N MET A 73 -31.68 10.13 -15.42
CA MET A 73 -31.36 8.90 -16.16
C MET A 73 -31.76 9.03 -17.63
N ASP A 74 -30.85 8.62 -18.53
CA ASP A 74 -31.17 8.65 -19.98
C ASP A 74 -32.00 7.45 -20.38
N VAL A 75 -31.76 6.29 -19.75
CA VAL A 75 -32.55 5.06 -19.86
C VAL A 75 -32.65 4.40 -18.49
N PHE A 76 -33.86 3.97 -18.11
CA PHE A 76 -34.01 3.21 -16.86
C PHE A 76 -35.17 2.21 -16.92
N ALA A 77 -35.08 1.18 -16.09
CA ALA A 77 -36.21 0.31 -15.77
C ALA A 77 -37.06 0.96 -14.69
N ALA A 78 -38.37 0.98 -14.90
CA ALA A 78 -39.36 1.38 -13.90
C ALA A 78 -40.18 0.14 -13.53
N GLU A 79 -40.05 -0.35 -12.29
CA GLU A 79 -40.77 -1.51 -11.79
C GLU A 79 -42.01 -1.07 -11.00
N GLU A 80 -42.97 -1.98 -10.88
CA GLU A 80 -44.24 -1.80 -10.18
C GLU A 80 -45.13 -0.67 -10.75
N VAL A 81 -45.03 -0.36 -12.03
CA VAL A 81 -45.85 0.64 -12.70
C VAL A 81 -47.25 0.06 -12.95
N ASP A 82 -48.23 0.53 -12.21
CA ASP A 82 -49.62 0.17 -12.44
C ASP A 82 -50.33 1.15 -13.41
N THR A 83 -51.59 0.84 -13.75
CA THR A 83 -52.37 1.63 -14.72
C THR A 83 -52.58 3.08 -14.30
N ALA A 84 -52.77 3.34 -13.01
CA ALA A 84 -52.98 4.70 -12.52
C ALA A 84 -51.67 5.51 -12.65
N MET A 85 -50.53 4.91 -12.28
CA MET A 85 -49.22 5.51 -12.44
C MET A 85 -48.90 5.78 -13.91
N PHE A 86 -49.12 4.80 -14.80
CA PHE A 86 -48.83 4.95 -16.22
C PHE A 86 -49.62 6.08 -16.89
N ARG A 87 -50.86 6.35 -16.42
CA ARG A 87 -51.71 7.47 -16.92
C ARG A 87 -51.28 8.83 -16.39
N GLN A 88 -50.74 8.91 -15.21
CA GLN A 88 -50.51 10.18 -14.51
C GLN A 88 -49.05 10.59 -14.43
N LEU A 89 -48.11 9.63 -14.18
CA LEU A 89 -46.71 9.92 -13.89
C LEU A 89 -45.97 10.52 -15.09
N PRO A 90 -46.15 10.09 -16.35
CA PRO A 90 -45.50 10.70 -17.50
C PRO A 90 -45.77 12.21 -17.61
N ALA A 91 -47.03 12.65 -17.46
CA ALA A 91 -47.37 14.06 -17.49
C ALA A 91 -46.81 14.87 -16.31
N LEU A 92 -46.73 14.26 -15.12
CA LEU A 92 -46.07 14.88 -13.95
C LEU A 92 -44.55 15.03 -14.11
N VAL A 93 -43.93 14.07 -14.74
CA VAL A 93 -42.48 14.09 -15.05
C VAL A 93 -42.21 15.15 -16.12
N GLU A 94 -43.05 15.22 -17.18
CA GLU A 94 -42.97 16.23 -18.24
C GLU A 94 -43.15 17.65 -17.69
N ALA A 95 -44.13 17.86 -16.80
CA ALA A 95 -44.35 19.13 -16.12
C ALA A 95 -43.15 19.62 -15.27
N LYS A 96 -42.23 18.71 -14.90
CA LYS A 96 -40.99 19.01 -14.18
C LYS A 96 -39.76 19.06 -15.11
N GLY A 97 -39.94 19.02 -16.41
CA GLY A 97 -38.91 19.13 -17.44
C GLY A 97 -38.32 17.80 -17.90
N GLY A 98 -38.87 16.68 -17.50
CA GLY A 98 -38.43 15.34 -17.98
C GLY A 98 -39.13 15.00 -19.34
N ASN A 99 -38.32 14.71 -20.36
CA ASN A 99 -38.80 14.33 -21.69
C ASN A 99 -38.60 12.84 -21.96
N TYR A 100 -39.54 11.99 -21.50
CA TYR A 100 -39.40 10.54 -21.54
C TYR A 100 -40.50 9.83 -22.31
N SER A 101 -40.14 8.78 -23.05
CA SER A 101 -41.04 7.76 -23.54
C SER A 101 -41.08 6.57 -22.58
N TRP A 102 -42.27 6.01 -22.37
CA TRP A 102 -42.56 4.91 -21.47
C TRP A 102 -43.07 3.70 -22.27
N GLN A 103 -42.21 2.72 -22.50
CA GLN A 103 -42.57 1.46 -23.16
C GLN A 103 -42.81 0.38 -22.11
N THR A 104 -44.08 0.05 -21.89
CA THR A 104 -44.45 -0.89 -20.86
C THR A 104 -44.43 -2.33 -21.31
N PHE A 105 -43.95 -3.21 -20.41
CA PHE A 105 -44.31 -4.61 -20.39
C PHE A 105 -45.70 -4.74 -19.75
N SER A 106 -46.77 -4.85 -20.58
CA SER A 106 -48.11 -5.03 -20.04
C SER A 106 -48.44 -6.51 -19.92
N PRO A 107 -48.65 -7.03 -18.71
CA PRO A 107 -49.18 -8.40 -18.49
C PRO A 107 -50.73 -8.38 -18.51
N TYR A 108 -51.38 -7.40 -19.14
CA TYR A 108 -52.84 -7.48 -19.25
C TYR A 108 -53.26 -8.71 -20.06
N ASP A 109 -54.22 -9.45 -19.51
CA ASP A 109 -55.05 -10.30 -20.35
C ASP A 109 -55.82 -9.45 -21.34
N ALA A 110 -56.26 -10.04 -22.42
CA ALA A 110 -56.99 -9.37 -23.51
C ALA A 110 -58.28 -8.67 -23.03
N GLU A 111 -58.69 -8.86 -21.76
CA GLU A 111 -59.92 -8.34 -21.18
C GLU A 111 -59.70 -7.15 -20.20
N GLY A 112 -58.45 -6.73 -19.94
CA GLY A 112 -58.14 -5.57 -19.08
C GLY A 112 -58.45 -5.76 -17.60
N LYS A 113 -58.65 -6.99 -17.14
CA LYS A 113 -58.95 -7.38 -15.76
C LYS A 113 -57.74 -7.97 -15.09
N GLY A 114 -56.87 -7.15 -14.51
CA GLY A 114 -55.75 -7.67 -13.73
C GLY A 114 -55.05 -6.60 -12.92
N SER A 115 -54.56 -6.96 -11.74
CA SER A 115 -53.61 -6.14 -10.99
C SER A 115 -52.25 -6.15 -11.71
N VAL A 116 -51.88 -5.06 -12.35
CA VAL A 116 -50.69 -4.99 -13.18
C VAL A 116 -49.51 -4.58 -12.30
N LYS A 117 -48.60 -5.49 -12.10
CA LYS A 117 -47.24 -5.16 -11.71
C LYS A 117 -46.37 -5.11 -12.97
N ALA A 118 -46.47 -4.04 -13.74
CA ALA A 118 -45.71 -3.90 -14.96
C ALA A 118 -44.33 -3.30 -14.65
N GLN A 119 -43.37 -3.67 -15.45
CA GLN A 119 -42.14 -2.91 -15.63
C GLN A 119 -42.17 -2.15 -16.95
N ALA A 120 -41.39 -1.11 -17.05
CA ALA A 120 -41.25 -0.34 -18.28
C ALA A 120 -39.77 -0.04 -18.57
N ILE A 121 -39.42 0.02 -19.84
CA ILE A 121 -38.23 0.73 -20.30
C ILE A 121 -38.60 2.18 -20.52
N VAL A 122 -37.98 3.07 -19.78
CA VAL A 122 -38.18 4.51 -19.86
C VAL A 122 -36.91 5.15 -20.41
N TYR A 123 -37.05 5.98 -21.45
CA TYR A 123 -35.87 6.59 -22.08
C TYR A 123 -36.16 8.03 -22.53
N LYS A 124 -35.11 8.89 -22.50
CA LYS A 124 -35.22 10.29 -23.01
C LYS A 124 -35.43 10.31 -24.52
N THR A 125 -36.48 10.96 -24.98
CA THR A 125 -36.83 10.96 -26.38
C THR A 125 -36.00 11.91 -27.24
N ASP A 126 -35.36 12.89 -26.65
CA ASP A 126 -34.38 13.77 -27.29
C ASP A 126 -33.01 13.11 -27.46
N VAL A 127 -32.69 12.10 -26.65
CA VAL A 127 -31.41 11.37 -26.67
C VAL A 127 -31.50 10.09 -27.48
N PHE A 128 -32.53 9.28 -27.29
CA PHE A 128 -32.67 7.96 -27.90
C PHE A 128 -33.93 7.81 -28.76
N GLU A 129 -33.86 6.89 -29.72
CA GLU A 129 -35.00 6.29 -30.37
C GLU A 129 -34.98 4.78 -30.19
N MET A 130 -36.16 4.17 -30.01
CA MET A 130 -36.34 2.71 -29.90
C MET A 130 -36.48 2.11 -31.30
N LEU A 131 -35.66 1.09 -31.59
CA LEU A 131 -35.66 0.39 -32.89
C LEU A 131 -36.51 -0.87 -32.86
N ASP A 132 -36.51 -1.60 -31.75
CA ASP A 132 -37.31 -2.81 -31.51
C ASP A 132 -37.72 -2.91 -30.07
N PHE A 133 -38.65 -3.85 -29.79
CA PHE A 133 -39.10 -4.15 -28.42
C PHE A 133 -39.60 -5.59 -28.33
N HIS A 134 -39.06 -6.34 -27.32
CA HIS A 134 -39.46 -7.71 -27.04
C HIS A 134 -39.85 -7.90 -25.56
N ARG A 135 -40.63 -8.95 -25.26
CA ARG A 135 -41.04 -9.28 -23.91
C ARG A 135 -41.21 -10.78 -23.76
N PHE A 136 -40.97 -11.30 -22.54
CA PHE A 136 -41.13 -12.69 -22.17
C PHE A 136 -41.46 -12.83 -20.69
N TRP A 137 -42.02 -13.98 -20.30
CA TRP A 137 -42.50 -14.22 -18.94
C TRP A 137 -41.62 -15.17 -18.18
N CYS A 138 -41.69 -15.04 -16.83
CA CYS A 138 -41.03 -15.94 -15.90
C CYS A 138 -41.90 -17.19 -15.66
N SER A 139 -41.79 -18.17 -16.55
CA SER A 139 -42.53 -19.40 -16.51
C SER A 139 -41.89 -20.46 -17.42
N GLU A 140 -42.38 -21.70 -17.37
CA GLU A 140 -42.00 -22.79 -18.27
C GLU A 140 -42.41 -22.50 -19.75
N THR A 141 -43.28 -21.52 -19.96
CA THR A 141 -43.71 -21.05 -21.29
C THR A 141 -43.45 -19.58 -21.48
N PRO A 142 -42.19 -19.13 -21.64
CA PRO A 142 -41.80 -17.73 -21.58
C PRO A 142 -42.43 -16.88 -22.72
N ASP A 143 -42.85 -17.47 -23.81
CA ASP A 143 -43.47 -16.75 -24.93
C ASP A 143 -45.00 -16.51 -24.76
N LYS A 144 -45.55 -17.06 -23.68
CA LYS A 144 -47.00 -16.94 -23.34
C LYS A 144 -47.15 -16.28 -21.97
N MET A 145 -48.15 -15.42 -21.83
CA MET A 145 -48.42 -14.77 -20.54
C MET A 145 -48.82 -15.84 -19.49
N SER A 146 -47.86 -16.16 -18.63
CA SER A 146 -47.97 -17.18 -17.60
C SER A 146 -47.15 -16.83 -16.37
N ALA A 147 -47.42 -17.53 -15.26
CA ALA A 147 -46.58 -17.55 -14.08
C ALA A 147 -46.07 -18.98 -13.86
N GLY A 148 -44.92 -19.16 -13.24
CA GLY A 148 -44.33 -20.48 -13.08
C GLY A 148 -43.70 -20.74 -11.72
N TRP A 149 -43.38 -22.01 -11.47
CA TRP A 149 -42.72 -22.54 -10.29
C TRP A 149 -43.45 -22.17 -8.97
N ASP A 150 -42.72 -21.57 -8.01
CA ASP A 150 -43.20 -21.19 -6.68
C ASP A 150 -43.75 -19.75 -6.60
N ASP A 151 -43.82 -18.99 -7.71
CA ASP A 151 -44.43 -17.64 -7.78
C ASP A 151 -45.56 -17.58 -8.81
N VAL A 152 -46.64 -18.26 -8.50
CA VAL A 152 -47.83 -18.33 -9.39
C VAL A 152 -48.78 -17.16 -9.21
N LYS A 153 -48.57 -16.32 -8.18
CA LYS A 153 -49.46 -15.20 -7.88
C LYS A 153 -49.32 -14.03 -8.88
N PHE A 154 -48.12 -13.79 -9.33
CA PHE A 154 -47.77 -12.67 -10.22
C PHE A 154 -47.15 -13.16 -11.51
N LYS A 155 -47.65 -12.65 -12.65
CA LYS A 155 -47.04 -12.92 -13.96
C LYS A 155 -45.91 -11.94 -14.23
N ARG A 156 -44.73 -12.26 -13.69
CA ARG A 156 -43.50 -11.47 -13.84
C ARG A 156 -42.76 -11.84 -15.12
N GLY A 157 -41.83 -11.01 -15.56
CA GLY A 157 -41.06 -11.26 -16.75
C GLY A 157 -39.98 -10.19 -16.99
N ALA A 158 -39.54 -10.10 -18.22
CA ALA A 158 -38.60 -9.08 -18.67
C ALA A 158 -39.06 -8.49 -20.02
N CYS A 159 -38.68 -7.24 -20.27
CA CYS A 159 -38.77 -6.63 -21.58
C CYS A 159 -37.42 -6.09 -22.01
N CYS A 160 -37.16 -6.08 -23.31
CA CYS A 160 -35.90 -5.55 -23.82
C CYS A 160 -36.10 -4.77 -25.11
N ALA A 161 -35.15 -3.89 -25.39
CA ALA A 161 -35.16 -3.02 -26.54
C ALA A 161 -33.78 -2.71 -27.07
N THR A 162 -33.66 -2.53 -28.37
CA THR A 162 -32.51 -1.88 -28.98
C THR A 162 -32.79 -0.40 -29.11
N LEU A 163 -31.93 0.42 -28.50
CA LEU A 163 -32.03 1.88 -28.55
C LEU A 163 -30.85 2.44 -29.36
N ARG A 164 -31.13 3.43 -30.21
CA ARG A 164 -30.18 4.18 -31.02
C ARG A 164 -30.00 5.58 -30.44
N HIS A 165 -28.77 5.93 -30.06
CA HIS A 165 -28.47 7.31 -29.69
C HIS A 165 -28.50 8.23 -30.89
N LYS A 166 -29.35 9.26 -30.87
CA LYS A 166 -29.68 10.11 -32.01
C LYS A 166 -28.48 10.90 -32.55
N ALA A 167 -27.62 11.39 -31.66
CA ALA A 167 -26.48 12.23 -32.03
C ALA A 167 -25.34 11.41 -32.65
N SER A 168 -24.96 10.25 -32.05
CA SER A 168 -23.81 9.48 -32.49
C SER A 168 -24.17 8.28 -33.37
N GLY A 169 -25.46 7.90 -33.44
CA GLY A 169 -25.89 6.68 -34.14
C GLY A 169 -25.55 5.36 -33.43
N LYS A 170 -24.81 5.38 -32.33
CA LYS A 170 -24.45 4.20 -31.55
C LYS A 170 -25.71 3.51 -31.02
N ARG A 171 -25.66 2.15 -31.00
CA ARG A 171 -26.79 1.34 -30.54
C ARG A 171 -26.42 0.63 -29.25
N ILE A 172 -27.38 0.54 -28.33
CA ILE A 172 -27.32 -0.20 -27.08
C ILE A 172 -28.51 -1.15 -26.94
N PHE A 173 -28.33 -2.27 -26.29
CA PHE A 173 -29.38 -3.20 -25.90
C PHE A 173 -29.70 -3.08 -24.43
N VAL A 174 -30.94 -2.83 -24.05
CA VAL A 174 -31.36 -2.69 -22.65
C VAL A 174 -32.47 -3.69 -22.37
N MET A 175 -32.32 -4.43 -21.26
CA MET A 175 -33.31 -5.35 -20.74
C MET A 175 -33.72 -4.90 -19.34
N ALA A 176 -35.01 -4.66 -19.14
CA ALA A 176 -35.63 -4.35 -17.86
C ALA A 176 -36.31 -5.58 -17.29
N SER A 177 -36.10 -5.91 -16.02
CA SER A 177 -36.70 -7.07 -15.40
C SER A 177 -37.09 -6.84 -13.95
N HIS A 178 -38.25 -7.36 -13.57
CA HIS A 178 -38.65 -7.46 -12.16
C HIS A 178 -38.79 -8.95 -11.81
N PHE A 179 -37.78 -9.50 -11.12
CA PHE A 179 -37.70 -10.92 -10.79
C PHE A 179 -38.78 -11.34 -9.80
N PRO A 180 -39.20 -12.63 -9.82
CA PRO A 180 -40.19 -13.17 -8.90
C PRO A 180 -39.70 -13.18 -7.45
N LEU A 181 -40.64 -13.24 -6.51
CA LEU A 181 -40.34 -13.39 -5.08
C LEU A 181 -39.98 -14.84 -4.73
N GLY A 182 -40.48 -15.81 -5.49
CA GLY A 182 -40.23 -17.22 -5.32
C GLY A 182 -38.74 -17.57 -5.60
N LYS A 183 -38.16 -18.39 -4.74
CA LYS A 183 -36.76 -18.78 -4.84
C LYS A 183 -36.51 -19.69 -6.06
N GLU A 184 -37.39 -20.68 -6.28
CA GLU A 184 -37.30 -21.57 -7.45
C GLU A 184 -37.51 -20.78 -8.74
N ALA A 185 -38.55 -19.92 -8.75
CA ALA A 185 -38.83 -19.07 -9.91
C ALA A 185 -37.64 -18.17 -10.30
N ARG A 186 -36.95 -17.54 -9.34
CA ARG A 186 -35.73 -16.77 -9.63
C ARG A 186 -34.63 -17.63 -10.25
N LEU A 187 -34.38 -18.79 -9.65
CA LEU A 187 -33.30 -19.68 -10.09
C LEU A 187 -33.52 -20.18 -11.53
N HIS A 188 -34.77 -20.51 -11.87
CA HIS A 188 -35.14 -20.95 -13.23
C HIS A 188 -35.23 -19.81 -14.23
N PHE A 189 -35.58 -18.60 -13.77
CA PHE A 189 -35.74 -17.45 -14.67
C PHE A 189 -34.39 -16.86 -15.11
N ALA A 190 -33.37 -16.87 -14.26
CA ALA A 190 -32.05 -16.30 -14.58
C ALA A 190 -31.42 -16.88 -15.89
N PRO A 191 -31.39 -18.21 -16.13
CA PRO A 191 -30.88 -18.73 -17.40
C PRO A 191 -31.75 -18.37 -18.62
N ILE A 192 -33.09 -18.21 -18.44
CA ILE A 192 -33.97 -17.75 -19.49
C ILE A 192 -33.62 -16.31 -19.90
N VAL A 193 -33.40 -15.43 -18.92
CA VAL A 193 -32.97 -14.03 -19.13
C VAL A 193 -31.67 -13.98 -19.94
N VAL A 194 -30.69 -14.80 -19.58
CA VAL A 194 -29.40 -14.89 -20.31
C VAL A 194 -29.62 -15.40 -21.74
N ALA A 195 -30.45 -16.46 -21.93
CA ALA A 195 -30.72 -17.01 -23.25
C ALA A 195 -31.45 -16.00 -24.16
N ARG A 196 -32.46 -15.30 -23.65
CA ARG A 196 -33.18 -14.25 -24.38
C ARG A 196 -32.31 -13.03 -24.71
N ALA A 197 -31.39 -12.66 -23.83
CA ALA A 197 -30.44 -11.60 -24.12
C ALA A 197 -29.52 -11.95 -25.32
N LYS A 198 -29.09 -13.20 -25.42
CA LYS A 198 -28.31 -13.69 -26.58
C LYS A 198 -29.14 -13.73 -27.86
N GLU A 199 -30.41 -14.15 -27.75
CA GLU A 199 -31.32 -14.25 -28.88
C GLU A 199 -31.68 -12.87 -29.46
N TYR A 200 -32.02 -11.90 -28.60
CA TYR A 200 -32.49 -10.58 -29.03
C TYR A 200 -31.36 -9.56 -29.25
N ASN A 201 -30.10 -9.91 -28.89
CA ASN A 201 -28.91 -9.11 -29.17
C ASN A 201 -27.84 -9.92 -29.97
N PRO A 202 -28.19 -10.41 -31.19
CA PRO A 202 -27.29 -11.25 -31.99
C PRO A 202 -26.03 -10.50 -32.49
N GLU A 203 -26.09 -9.17 -32.56
CA GLU A 203 -24.97 -8.32 -32.97
C GLU A 203 -23.98 -8.04 -31.80
N ASN A 204 -24.24 -8.55 -30.59
CA ASN A 204 -23.43 -8.28 -29.37
C ASN A 204 -23.24 -6.78 -29.10
N LEU A 205 -24.26 -5.97 -29.28
CA LEU A 205 -24.25 -4.56 -28.90
C LEU A 205 -23.95 -4.42 -27.40
N PRO A 206 -23.40 -3.27 -26.97
CA PRO A 206 -23.31 -2.93 -25.53
C PRO A 206 -24.66 -3.20 -24.87
N SER A 207 -24.65 -4.05 -23.84
CA SER A 207 -25.86 -4.64 -23.28
C SER A 207 -25.99 -4.37 -21.79
N PHE A 208 -27.21 -4.02 -21.36
CA PHE A 208 -27.53 -3.67 -19.97
C PHE A 208 -28.73 -4.49 -19.51
N LEU A 209 -28.62 -5.11 -18.32
CA LEU A 209 -29.74 -5.68 -17.59
C LEU A 209 -29.96 -4.85 -16.33
N VAL A 210 -31.16 -4.28 -16.19
CA VAL A 210 -31.51 -3.36 -15.11
C VAL A 210 -32.83 -3.79 -14.47
N GLY A 211 -32.96 -3.61 -13.16
CA GLY A 211 -34.20 -3.91 -12.47
C GLY A 211 -34.10 -4.31 -11.01
N ASP A 212 -35.24 -4.42 -10.36
CA ASP A 212 -35.41 -5.09 -9.08
C ASP A 212 -35.39 -6.61 -9.31
N LEU A 213 -34.25 -7.23 -8.97
CA LEU A 213 -34.07 -8.67 -9.18
C LEU A 213 -34.49 -9.51 -7.98
N ASN A 214 -35.00 -8.89 -6.91
CA ASN A 214 -35.46 -9.59 -5.69
C ASN A 214 -34.49 -10.64 -5.16
N THR A 215 -33.20 -10.45 -5.42
CA THR A 215 -32.11 -11.33 -5.04
C THR A 215 -30.94 -10.57 -4.49
N ARG A 216 -29.95 -11.25 -3.96
CA ARG A 216 -28.70 -10.65 -3.46
C ARG A 216 -27.51 -11.13 -4.28
N GLN A 217 -26.41 -10.40 -4.20
CA GLN A 217 -25.18 -10.65 -4.97
C GLN A 217 -24.66 -12.10 -4.83
N GLU A 218 -24.74 -12.68 -3.64
CA GLU A 218 -24.20 -14.00 -3.31
C GLU A 218 -25.14 -15.17 -3.68
N ARG A 219 -26.29 -14.89 -4.28
CA ARG A 219 -27.27 -15.93 -4.62
C ARG A 219 -26.96 -16.60 -5.96
N PRO A 220 -27.34 -17.90 -6.13
CA PRO A 220 -27.08 -18.65 -7.36
C PRO A 220 -27.64 -18.02 -8.63
N GLU A 221 -28.84 -17.42 -8.59
CA GLU A 221 -29.43 -16.73 -9.72
C GLU A 221 -28.61 -15.50 -10.15
N SER A 222 -27.98 -14.78 -9.20
CA SER A 222 -27.05 -13.70 -9.50
C SER A 222 -25.75 -14.21 -10.12
N ALA A 223 -25.26 -15.35 -9.70
CA ALA A 223 -24.09 -16.01 -10.30
C ALA A 223 -24.36 -16.40 -11.76
N ILE A 224 -25.57 -16.90 -12.08
CA ILE A 224 -25.99 -17.21 -13.46
C ILE A 224 -26.02 -15.94 -14.32
N LEU A 225 -26.55 -14.83 -13.80
CA LEU A 225 -26.57 -13.55 -14.54
C LEU A 225 -25.16 -13.04 -14.80
N ARG A 226 -24.25 -13.19 -13.85
CA ARG A 226 -22.83 -12.83 -14.00
C ARG A 226 -22.05 -13.76 -14.96
N GLU A 227 -22.64 -14.86 -15.42
CA GLU A 227 -22.06 -15.62 -16.55
C GLU A 227 -22.08 -14.84 -17.86
N TRP A 228 -22.97 -13.86 -17.96
CA TRP A 228 -23.13 -13.07 -19.20
C TRP A 228 -22.82 -11.60 -19.02
N TRP A 229 -23.20 -10.97 -17.91
CA TRP A 229 -22.99 -9.56 -17.60
C TRP A 229 -22.01 -9.37 -16.44
N SER A 230 -21.49 -8.16 -16.32
CA SER A 230 -20.74 -7.69 -15.16
C SER A 230 -21.64 -6.82 -14.27
N ASP A 231 -21.53 -6.97 -12.95
CA ASP A 231 -22.25 -6.12 -11.99
C ASP A 231 -21.54 -4.76 -11.89
N SER A 232 -22.23 -3.69 -12.25
CA SER A 232 -21.66 -2.34 -12.28
C SER A 232 -21.26 -1.82 -10.90
N TYR A 233 -21.91 -2.25 -9.82
CA TYR A 233 -21.49 -1.91 -8.46
C TYR A 233 -20.07 -2.42 -8.14
N LEU A 234 -19.73 -3.61 -8.63
CA LEU A 234 -18.42 -4.20 -8.42
C LEU A 234 -17.34 -3.55 -9.29
N MET A 235 -17.75 -3.00 -10.45
CA MET A 235 -16.85 -2.56 -11.51
C MET A 235 -16.71 -1.05 -11.65
N ALA A 236 -17.61 -0.25 -11.07
CA ALA A 236 -17.56 1.20 -11.15
C ALA A 236 -16.32 1.77 -10.44
N TRP A 237 -15.74 2.83 -11.01
CA TRP A 237 -14.59 3.51 -10.44
C TRP A 237 -14.94 4.26 -9.16
N GLU A 238 -16.16 4.87 -9.15
CA GLU A 238 -16.69 5.61 -8.03
C GLU A 238 -18.03 5.01 -7.60
N LYS A 239 -18.25 4.93 -6.29
CA LYS A 239 -19.50 4.51 -5.68
C LYS A 239 -20.02 5.65 -4.81
N VAL A 240 -21.23 6.11 -5.08
CA VAL A 240 -21.88 7.21 -4.36
C VAL A 240 -23.15 6.70 -3.70
N GLY A 241 -23.39 7.12 -2.46
CA GLY A 241 -24.49 6.65 -1.65
C GLY A 241 -24.18 5.32 -0.97
N THR A 242 -25.21 4.54 -0.70
CA THR A 242 -25.14 3.33 0.11
C THR A 242 -25.09 2.06 -0.74
N ARG A 243 -24.68 0.94 -0.14
CA ARG A 243 -24.73 -0.37 -0.80
C ARG A 243 -26.17 -0.88 -0.94
N GLY A 244 -26.98 -0.74 0.12
CA GLY A 244 -28.37 -1.20 0.14
C GLY A 244 -29.27 -0.33 -0.72
N THR A 245 -30.29 -0.93 -1.33
CA THR A 245 -31.21 -0.25 -2.25
C THR A 245 -32.68 -0.27 -1.77
N PHE A 246 -33.01 -1.15 -0.82
CA PHE A 246 -34.35 -1.31 -0.26
C PHE A 246 -34.47 -0.64 1.11
N ASN A 247 -35.23 0.46 1.21
CA ASN A 247 -35.41 1.27 2.42
C ASN A 247 -36.69 0.94 3.20
N ASN A 248 -37.64 0.21 2.60
CA ASN A 248 -38.92 -0.17 3.19
C ASN A 248 -39.72 1.03 3.77
N HIS A 249 -39.58 2.23 3.18
CA HIS A 249 -40.14 3.50 3.66
C HIS A 249 -39.68 3.93 5.07
N ASP A 250 -38.75 3.24 5.70
CA ASP A 250 -38.21 3.62 6.99
C ASP A 250 -37.04 4.59 6.82
N VAL A 251 -37.23 5.85 7.20
CA VAL A 251 -36.23 6.90 7.11
C VAL A 251 -35.04 6.70 8.07
N GLY A 252 -35.18 5.79 9.03
CA GLY A 252 -34.15 5.39 9.99
C GLY A 252 -33.35 4.15 9.57
N THR A 253 -33.69 3.52 8.44
CA THR A 253 -32.97 2.33 7.94
C THR A 253 -31.48 2.62 7.76
N ASP A 254 -30.65 1.76 8.31
CA ASP A 254 -29.23 1.72 7.99
C ASP A 254 -29.05 1.16 6.58
N MET A 255 -28.96 2.06 5.60
CA MET A 255 -28.91 1.70 4.19
C MET A 255 -27.62 0.97 3.80
N ASP A 256 -26.52 1.09 4.54
CA ASP A 256 -25.31 0.34 4.23
C ASP A 256 -25.45 -1.16 4.52
N ASN A 257 -26.27 -1.51 5.50
CA ASN A 257 -26.60 -2.88 5.86
C ASN A 257 -27.93 -3.39 5.27
N ALA A 258 -28.67 -2.52 4.59
CA ALA A 258 -29.93 -2.88 3.93
C ALA A 258 -29.67 -3.80 2.71
N PRO A 259 -30.69 -4.59 2.28
CA PRO A 259 -30.56 -5.42 1.09
C PRO A 259 -30.28 -4.63 -0.17
N ARG A 260 -29.29 -5.06 -0.97
CA ARG A 260 -29.12 -4.62 -2.36
C ARG A 260 -29.83 -5.61 -3.27
N ILE A 261 -30.96 -5.21 -3.82
CA ILE A 261 -31.82 -6.04 -4.67
C ILE A 261 -32.11 -5.40 -6.03
N ASP A 262 -31.77 -4.14 -6.20
CA ASP A 262 -31.85 -3.41 -7.47
C ASP A 262 -30.46 -3.39 -8.11
N PHE A 263 -30.39 -3.79 -9.39
CA PHE A 263 -29.13 -4.00 -10.09
C PHE A 263 -29.08 -3.27 -11.43
N VAL A 264 -27.87 -2.82 -11.77
CA VAL A 264 -27.49 -2.40 -13.11
C VAL A 264 -26.32 -3.28 -13.55
N TYR A 265 -26.58 -4.22 -14.42
CA TYR A 265 -25.57 -5.06 -15.04
C TYR A 265 -25.19 -4.52 -16.41
N PHE A 266 -23.97 -4.73 -16.85
CA PHE A 266 -23.49 -4.31 -18.17
C PHE A 266 -22.60 -5.35 -18.84
N ARG A 267 -22.47 -5.25 -20.19
CA ARG A 267 -21.57 -6.09 -20.99
C ARG A 267 -21.14 -5.34 -22.26
N GLY A 268 -19.90 -5.54 -22.66
CA GLY A 268 -19.33 -5.06 -23.93
C GLY A 268 -17.93 -4.50 -23.77
N ASN A 269 -17.07 -4.74 -24.76
CA ASN A 269 -15.82 -4.02 -24.89
C ASN A 269 -16.11 -2.54 -25.16
N GLY A 270 -15.27 -1.66 -24.64
CA GLY A 270 -15.47 -0.21 -24.75
C GLY A 270 -16.48 0.37 -23.75
N VAL A 271 -17.18 -0.46 -22.96
CA VAL A 271 -18.16 0.02 -21.95
C VAL A 271 -17.47 0.21 -20.61
N THR A 272 -17.42 1.45 -20.13
CA THR A 272 -16.82 1.81 -18.84
C THR A 272 -17.87 2.29 -17.86
N PRO A 273 -18.16 1.59 -16.75
CA PRO A 273 -18.95 2.10 -15.64
C PRO A 273 -18.10 3.07 -14.82
N ARG A 274 -18.33 4.40 -14.99
CA ARG A 274 -17.54 5.42 -14.29
C ARG A 274 -18.01 5.61 -12.86
N ARG A 275 -19.32 5.76 -12.66
CA ARG A 275 -19.88 6.09 -11.35
C ARG A 275 -21.19 5.35 -11.13
N TYR A 276 -21.25 4.56 -10.05
CA TYR A 276 -22.46 3.94 -9.54
C TYR A 276 -23.06 4.84 -8.47
N VAL A 277 -24.37 5.05 -8.52
CA VAL A 277 -25.10 5.88 -7.54
C VAL A 277 -26.33 5.12 -7.02
N CYS A 278 -26.40 4.94 -5.71
CA CYS A 278 -27.65 4.64 -5.01
C CYS A 278 -28.17 5.95 -4.41
N ASN A 279 -29.22 6.50 -4.96
CA ASN A 279 -29.73 7.82 -4.58
C ASN A 279 -30.66 7.73 -3.36
N THR A 280 -30.16 8.06 -2.19
CA THR A 280 -30.89 8.03 -0.91
C THR A 280 -31.54 9.37 -0.54
N VAL A 281 -31.72 10.27 -1.50
CA VAL A 281 -32.32 11.59 -1.27
C VAL A 281 -33.78 11.46 -0.84
N LYS A 282 -34.11 12.14 0.24
CA LYS A 282 -35.46 12.24 0.79
C LYS A 282 -36.11 13.55 0.34
N TYR A 283 -37.34 13.47 -0.12
CA TYR A 283 -38.15 14.62 -0.53
C TYR A 283 -39.12 14.92 0.59
N GLU A 284 -39.08 16.14 1.10
CA GLU A 284 -39.87 16.54 2.29
C GLU A 284 -39.67 15.62 3.50
N GLY A 285 -38.41 15.09 3.67
CA GLY A 285 -38.03 14.21 4.74
C GLY A 285 -38.42 12.71 4.56
N LEU A 286 -39.06 12.38 3.42
CA LEU A 286 -39.58 11.02 3.11
C LEU A 286 -38.94 10.44 1.84
N TYR A 287 -38.79 9.12 1.79
CA TYR A 287 -38.43 8.45 0.54
C TYR A 287 -39.58 8.46 -0.46
N PRO A 288 -39.33 8.65 -1.79
CA PRO A 288 -40.36 8.65 -2.81
C PRO A 288 -40.94 7.25 -3.11
N SER A 289 -40.17 6.18 -2.79
CA SER A 289 -40.52 4.77 -2.92
C SER A 289 -39.89 3.98 -1.76
N ASP A 290 -40.29 2.71 -1.55
CA ASP A 290 -39.63 1.76 -0.63
C ASP A 290 -38.27 1.28 -1.18
N HIS A 291 -37.93 1.61 -2.42
CA HIS A 291 -36.64 1.43 -3.04
C HIS A 291 -35.96 2.78 -3.32
N CYS A 292 -34.65 2.79 -3.35
CA CYS A 292 -33.85 3.92 -3.80
C CYS A 292 -33.58 3.79 -5.31
N PRO A 293 -33.63 4.89 -6.09
CA PRO A 293 -33.16 4.85 -7.47
C PRO A 293 -31.68 4.46 -7.54
N VAL A 294 -31.35 3.54 -8.45
CA VAL A 294 -29.98 3.12 -8.73
C VAL A 294 -29.63 3.46 -10.17
N TYR A 295 -28.53 4.15 -10.40
CA TYR A 295 -28.06 4.44 -11.75
C TYR A 295 -26.53 4.44 -11.84
N VAL A 296 -26.06 4.29 -13.09
CA VAL A 296 -24.64 4.26 -13.40
C VAL A 296 -24.36 5.16 -14.60
N ASP A 297 -23.33 5.99 -14.45
CA ASP A 297 -22.79 6.79 -15.54
C ASP A 297 -21.79 5.92 -16.33
N PHE A 298 -22.13 5.60 -17.56
CA PHE A 298 -21.29 4.85 -18.48
C PHE A 298 -20.67 5.72 -19.55
N THR A 299 -19.46 5.39 -19.98
CA THR A 299 -18.88 5.83 -21.24
C THR A 299 -18.76 4.64 -22.17
N ILE A 300 -19.25 4.77 -23.41
CA ILE A 300 -19.17 3.73 -24.44
C ILE A 300 -18.32 4.25 -25.60
N ASN A 301 -17.12 3.69 -25.73
CA ASN A 301 -16.15 3.97 -26.79
C ASN A 301 -16.19 2.91 -27.88
N ASP A 302 -15.69 3.25 -29.07
CA ASP A 302 -15.45 2.25 -30.09
C ASP A 302 -14.25 1.38 -29.72
N VAL A 303 -14.29 0.13 -30.14
CA VAL A 303 -13.20 -0.81 -29.90
C VAL A 303 -12.16 -0.60 -31.02
N PRO A 304 -10.86 -0.37 -30.69
CA PRO A 304 -9.81 -0.25 -31.69
C PRO A 304 -9.74 -1.48 -32.62
N GLN A 305 -9.43 -1.28 -33.91
CA GLN A 305 -9.43 -2.37 -34.90
C GLN A 305 -8.43 -3.49 -34.57
N ASP A 306 -7.26 -3.14 -33.98
CA ASP A 306 -6.27 -4.10 -33.51
C ASP A 306 -6.59 -4.66 -32.11
N GLY A 307 -7.68 -4.19 -31.49
CA GLY A 307 -8.12 -4.57 -30.14
C GLY A 307 -7.19 -4.11 -29.03
N SER A 308 -6.20 -3.24 -29.31
CA SER A 308 -5.26 -2.74 -28.29
C SER A 308 -5.54 -1.30 -27.93
N TYR A 309 -5.23 -0.94 -26.66
CA TYR A 309 -5.48 0.36 -26.07
C TYR A 309 -4.17 0.99 -25.64
N ARG A 310 -3.97 2.29 -25.91
CA ARG A 310 -2.73 3.01 -25.60
C ARG A 310 -3.04 4.30 -24.86
N LEU A 311 -2.27 4.54 -23.78
CA LEU A 311 -2.15 5.84 -23.12
C LEU A 311 -0.72 6.34 -23.33
N ALA A 312 -0.56 7.63 -23.57
CA ALA A 312 0.77 8.23 -23.76
C ALA A 312 0.78 9.70 -23.38
N ASN A 313 1.90 10.14 -22.82
CA ASN A 313 2.27 11.54 -22.70
C ASN A 313 3.70 11.75 -23.18
N GLU A 314 4.31 12.91 -22.91
CA GLU A 314 5.69 13.21 -23.35
C GLU A 314 6.77 12.39 -22.62
N ASN A 315 6.46 11.75 -21.50
CA ASN A 315 7.41 11.03 -20.64
C ASN A 315 7.31 9.52 -20.82
N VAL A 316 6.07 8.99 -20.79
CA VAL A 316 5.82 7.56 -20.74
C VAL A 316 4.61 7.18 -21.58
N SER A 317 4.65 5.98 -22.15
CA SER A 317 3.47 5.37 -22.74
C SER A 317 3.29 3.92 -22.28
N VAL A 318 2.02 3.49 -22.25
CA VAL A 318 1.62 2.11 -21.95
C VAL A 318 0.63 1.64 -23.01
N LYS A 319 0.78 0.39 -23.46
CA LYS A 319 -0.14 -0.26 -24.42
C LYS A 319 -0.59 -1.60 -23.87
N ILE A 320 -1.92 -1.80 -23.83
CA ILE A 320 -2.58 -3.03 -23.38
C ILE A 320 -3.16 -3.74 -24.60
N GLY A 321 -2.87 -5.01 -24.75
CA GLY A 321 -3.40 -5.87 -25.82
C GLY A 321 -4.84 -6.31 -25.57
N LYS A 322 -5.49 -6.86 -26.58
CA LYS A 322 -6.88 -7.35 -26.55
C LYS A 322 -7.14 -8.45 -25.51
N ASP A 323 -6.11 -9.12 -25.07
CA ASP A 323 -6.10 -10.17 -24.06
C ASP A 323 -5.75 -9.67 -22.65
N GLY A 324 -5.58 -8.34 -22.52
CA GLY A 324 -5.15 -7.71 -21.26
C GLY A 324 -3.64 -7.82 -20.99
N ALA A 325 -2.82 -8.22 -21.96
CA ALA A 325 -1.37 -8.27 -21.83
C ALA A 325 -0.76 -6.86 -21.82
N LEU A 326 0.36 -6.66 -21.11
CA LEU A 326 1.16 -5.44 -21.16
C LEU A 326 2.08 -5.48 -22.39
N VAL A 327 1.59 -4.94 -23.51
CA VAL A 327 2.28 -5.02 -24.81
C VAL A 327 3.46 -4.06 -24.88
N SER A 328 3.34 -2.87 -24.29
CA SER A 328 4.41 -1.86 -24.31
C SER A 328 4.37 -1.07 -23.01
N LEU A 329 5.57 -0.81 -22.49
CA LEU A 329 5.85 0.16 -21.42
C LEU A 329 7.13 0.88 -21.83
N ARG A 330 6.99 2.13 -22.26
CA ARG A 330 8.07 2.83 -22.98
C ARG A 330 8.41 4.16 -22.32
N ASN A 331 9.70 4.43 -22.21
CA ASN A 331 10.21 5.77 -21.95
C ASN A 331 10.20 6.58 -23.26
N GLU A 332 9.29 7.54 -23.38
CA GLU A 332 9.13 8.31 -24.63
C GLU A 332 10.29 9.27 -24.87
N ARG A 333 11.00 9.72 -23.83
CA ARG A 333 12.16 10.60 -23.97
C ARG A 333 13.40 9.90 -24.51
N THR A 334 13.59 8.62 -24.13
CA THR A 334 14.78 7.85 -24.54
C THR A 334 14.48 6.82 -25.63
N GLY A 335 13.20 6.48 -25.81
CA GLY A 335 12.75 5.44 -26.72
C GLY A 335 12.93 4.01 -26.18
N GLN A 336 13.34 3.83 -24.92
CA GLN A 336 13.54 2.51 -24.32
C GLN A 336 12.21 1.82 -24.08
N GLU A 337 12.08 0.59 -24.61
CA GLU A 337 10.96 -0.32 -24.36
C GLU A 337 11.33 -1.33 -23.26
N TYR A 338 10.45 -1.50 -22.27
CA TYR A 338 10.66 -2.41 -21.14
C TYR A 338 9.76 -3.65 -21.15
N ALA A 339 8.58 -3.60 -21.79
CA ALA A 339 7.66 -4.72 -21.84
C ALA A 339 7.91 -5.63 -23.04
N ALA A 340 7.57 -6.92 -22.89
CA ALA A 340 7.69 -7.93 -23.95
C ALA A 340 6.35 -8.44 -24.50
N GLY A 341 5.21 -7.93 -23.99
CA GLY A 341 3.87 -8.34 -24.42
C GLY A 341 3.30 -9.53 -23.65
N GLU A 342 3.76 -9.72 -22.42
CA GLU A 342 3.34 -10.78 -21.53
C GLU A 342 2.21 -10.34 -20.58
N TYR A 343 1.61 -11.31 -19.88
CA TYR A 343 0.58 -11.04 -18.89
C TYR A 343 1.09 -10.20 -17.70
N MET A 344 0.19 -9.42 -17.10
CA MET A 344 0.56 -8.47 -16.03
C MET A 344 -0.03 -8.79 -14.66
N TRP A 345 -0.69 -9.95 -14.45
CA TRP A 345 -1.19 -10.36 -13.14
C TRP A 345 -1.22 -11.88 -12.98
N ARG A 346 -1.28 -12.31 -11.73
CA ARG A 346 -1.43 -13.70 -11.30
C ARG A 346 -2.18 -13.74 -9.97
N LEU A 347 -3.03 -14.75 -9.78
CA LEU A 347 -3.84 -14.92 -8.58
C LEU A 347 -3.66 -16.33 -8.05
N TYR A 348 -3.69 -16.47 -6.72
CA TYR A 348 -3.76 -17.77 -6.04
C TYR A 348 -4.97 -17.79 -5.10
N TYR A 349 -5.72 -18.87 -5.15
CA TYR A 349 -6.86 -19.08 -4.26
C TYR A 349 -6.84 -20.48 -3.64
N ASP A 350 -7.53 -20.61 -2.50
CA ASP A 350 -7.79 -21.87 -1.83
C ASP A 350 -9.26 -22.25 -1.97
N SER A 351 -9.50 -23.57 -2.11
CA SER A 351 -10.80 -24.19 -1.97
C SER A 351 -10.82 -25.14 -0.77
N THR A 352 -11.95 -25.76 -0.48
CA THR A 352 -12.03 -26.79 0.57
C THR A 352 -11.21 -28.04 0.27
N SER A 353 -11.00 -28.34 -1.00
CA SER A 353 -10.32 -29.58 -1.45
C SER A 353 -8.88 -29.37 -1.88
N GLU A 354 -8.50 -28.15 -2.28
CA GLU A 354 -7.19 -27.85 -2.86
C GLU A 354 -6.72 -26.48 -2.42
N LYS A 355 -5.40 -26.36 -2.22
CA LYS A 355 -4.72 -25.14 -1.78
C LYS A 355 -3.80 -24.60 -2.88
N GLU A 356 -3.59 -23.27 -2.84
CA GLU A 356 -2.64 -22.58 -3.74
C GLU A 356 -2.90 -22.80 -5.23
N ILE A 357 -4.19 -22.84 -5.62
CA ILE A 357 -4.58 -22.99 -7.02
C ILE A 357 -4.21 -21.72 -7.77
N GLN A 358 -3.32 -21.86 -8.76
CA GLN A 358 -2.84 -20.73 -9.55
C GLN A 358 -3.80 -20.40 -10.69
N VAL A 359 -4.03 -19.09 -10.88
CA VAL A 359 -4.77 -18.54 -12.01
C VAL A 359 -3.86 -17.62 -12.82
N LEU A 360 -3.83 -17.80 -14.13
CA LEU A 360 -3.13 -16.95 -15.09
C LEU A 360 -4.13 -16.27 -16.04
N PRO A 361 -3.87 -15.03 -16.46
CA PRO A 361 -4.78 -14.28 -17.36
C PRO A 361 -4.82 -14.81 -18.79
N SER A 362 -3.80 -15.53 -19.25
CA SER A 362 -3.70 -16.02 -20.63
C SER A 362 -4.85 -16.94 -21.10
N VAL A 363 -5.61 -17.49 -20.15
CA VAL A 363 -6.78 -18.36 -20.41
C VAL A 363 -8.10 -17.68 -20.04
N GLN A 364 -8.09 -16.40 -19.64
CA GLN A 364 -9.25 -15.67 -19.18
C GLN A 364 -9.84 -14.80 -20.30
N ASN A 365 -11.17 -14.63 -20.27
CA ASN A 365 -11.84 -13.68 -21.14
C ASN A 365 -11.87 -12.30 -20.49
N SER A 366 -11.29 -11.31 -21.13
CA SER A 366 -11.28 -9.93 -20.68
C SER A 366 -12.27 -9.06 -21.45
N GLN A 367 -12.76 -8.00 -20.79
CA GLN A 367 -13.45 -6.87 -21.38
C GLN A 367 -12.59 -5.64 -21.14
N ILE A 368 -12.24 -4.91 -22.18
CA ILE A 368 -11.36 -3.76 -22.08
C ILE A 368 -12.08 -2.50 -22.52
N SER A 369 -11.88 -1.43 -21.79
CA SER A 369 -12.41 -0.11 -22.10
C SER A 369 -11.38 0.98 -21.82
N VAL A 370 -11.51 2.12 -22.48
CA VAL A 370 -10.72 3.32 -22.23
C VAL A 370 -11.64 4.49 -21.99
N CYS A 371 -11.31 5.35 -21.03
CA CYS A 371 -12.01 6.57 -20.79
C CYS A 371 -11.05 7.62 -20.22
N GLY A 372 -10.83 8.70 -20.98
CA GLY A 372 -9.83 9.72 -20.66
C GLY A 372 -8.42 9.12 -20.59
N ASP A 373 -7.77 9.32 -19.47
CA ASP A 373 -6.40 8.86 -19.16
C ASP A 373 -6.32 7.45 -18.52
N ARG A 374 -7.41 6.66 -18.59
CA ARG A 374 -7.52 5.36 -17.92
C ARG A 374 -7.96 4.25 -18.87
N ILE A 375 -7.26 3.12 -18.82
CA ILE A 375 -7.67 1.83 -19.39
C ILE A 375 -8.17 0.96 -18.23
N SER A 376 -9.33 0.33 -18.38
CA SER A 376 -9.86 -0.67 -17.45
C SER A 376 -9.93 -2.03 -18.15
N VAL A 377 -9.38 -3.05 -17.50
CA VAL A 377 -9.42 -4.45 -17.94
C VAL A 377 -10.25 -5.24 -16.94
N PHE A 378 -11.37 -5.80 -17.39
CA PHE A 378 -12.28 -6.60 -16.57
C PHE A 378 -12.19 -8.06 -16.91
N TYR A 379 -12.07 -8.90 -15.93
CA TYR A 379 -12.25 -10.34 -16.01
C TYR A 379 -13.52 -10.70 -15.23
N PRO A 380 -14.66 -10.83 -15.91
CA PRO A 380 -15.96 -11.00 -15.24
C PRO A 380 -16.11 -12.35 -14.56
N ARG A 381 -15.33 -13.33 -14.96
CA ARG A 381 -15.23 -14.66 -14.36
C ARG A 381 -13.83 -15.21 -14.50
N ILE A 382 -13.47 -16.09 -13.59
CA ILE A 382 -12.18 -16.78 -13.60
C ILE A 382 -12.38 -18.23 -14.01
N SER A 383 -11.71 -18.66 -15.09
CA SER A 383 -11.75 -20.03 -15.60
C SER A 383 -10.56 -20.83 -15.12
N VAL A 384 -10.80 -21.96 -14.47
CA VAL A 384 -9.77 -22.88 -13.97
C VAL A 384 -10.22 -24.32 -14.22
N GLY A 385 -9.38 -25.13 -14.91
CA GLY A 385 -9.68 -26.53 -15.15
C GLY A 385 -11.02 -26.79 -15.86
N GLY A 386 -11.45 -25.85 -16.71
CA GLY A 386 -12.72 -25.92 -17.45
C GLY A 386 -13.96 -25.50 -16.64
N LYS A 387 -13.78 -25.02 -15.41
CA LYS A 387 -14.84 -24.42 -14.60
C LYS A 387 -14.73 -22.90 -14.60
N ASN A 388 -15.87 -22.21 -14.65
CA ASN A 388 -15.97 -20.78 -14.47
C ASN A 388 -16.34 -20.46 -13.02
N LEU A 389 -15.42 -19.88 -12.28
CA LEU A 389 -15.61 -19.45 -10.91
C LEU A 389 -16.25 -18.06 -10.87
N ASP A 390 -17.10 -17.82 -9.89
CA ASP A 390 -17.74 -16.50 -9.67
C ASP A 390 -16.78 -15.55 -8.92
N MET A 391 -15.62 -15.33 -9.52
CA MET A 391 -14.59 -14.39 -9.08
C MET A 391 -14.39 -13.36 -10.17
N GLN A 392 -14.26 -12.08 -9.79
CA GLN A 392 -14.04 -10.97 -10.71
C GLN A 392 -12.71 -10.29 -10.40
N VAL A 393 -12.03 -9.87 -11.48
CA VAL A 393 -10.81 -9.06 -11.38
C VAL A 393 -10.99 -7.80 -12.23
N ARG A 394 -10.79 -6.63 -11.64
CA ARG A 394 -10.69 -5.34 -12.34
C ARG A 394 -9.28 -4.79 -12.19
N LEU A 395 -8.70 -4.38 -13.29
CA LEU A 395 -7.40 -3.71 -13.35
C LEU A 395 -7.62 -2.33 -13.99
N ASP A 396 -7.17 -1.30 -13.32
CA ASP A 396 -7.21 0.08 -13.83
C ASP A 396 -5.78 0.58 -14.05
N ILE A 397 -5.48 0.96 -15.28
CA ILE A 397 -4.18 1.48 -15.70
C ILE A 397 -4.40 2.94 -16.09
N SER A 398 -3.69 3.87 -15.44
CA SER A 398 -3.76 5.30 -15.76
C SER A 398 -2.38 5.93 -15.87
N LEU A 399 -2.31 7.05 -16.60
CA LEU A 399 -1.09 7.85 -16.68
C LEU A 399 -1.14 8.97 -15.65
N GLU A 400 -0.04 9.11 -14.93
CA GLU A 400 0.33 10.33 -14.24
C GLU A 400 1.49 10.98 -15.01
N GLU A 401 1.91 12.18 -14.61
CA GLU A 401 2.87 12.99 -15.37
C GLU A 401 4.15 12.22 -15.75
N ASP A 402 4.70 11.41 -14.85
CA ASP A 402 6.00 10.73 -14.98
C ASP A 402 5.92 9.21 -14.78
N LYS A 403 4.71 8.64 -14.59
CA LYS A 403 4.55 7.22 -14.26
C LYS A 403 3.23 6.62 -14.71
N VAL A 404 3.18 5.31 -14.78
CA VAL A 404 1.97 4.52 -14.98
C VAL A 404 1.49 3.99 -13.64
N ARG A 405 0.25 4.27 -13.33
CA ARG A 405 -0.44 3.81 -12.12
C ARG A 405 -1.27 2.55 -12.42
N PHE A 406 -1.17 1.57 -11.54
CA PHE A 406 -1.83 0.26 -11.62
C PHE A 406 -2.66 0.03 -10.35
N ALA A 407 -3.97 0.23 -10.42
CA ALA A 407 -4.91 -0.09 -9.35
C ALA A 407 -5.68 -1.37 -9.67
N SER A 408 -6.25 -2.03 -8.67
CA SER A 408 -7.01 -3.26 -8.87
C SER A 408 -8.11 -3.45 -7.84
N SER A 409 -9.14 -4.22 -8.23
CA SER A 409 -10.20 -4.67 -7.34
C SER A 409 -10.50 -6.15 -7.63
N LEU A 410 -10.69 -6.92 -6.56
CA LEU A 410 -11.10 -8.32 -6.60
C LEU A 410 -12.48 -8.46 -5.95
N CYS A 411 -13.33 -9.29 -6.54
CA CYS A 411 -14.57 -9.69 -5.90
C CYS A 411 -14.65 -11.22 -5.91
N ASN A 412 -14.86 -11.82 -4.75
CA ASN A 412 -15.02 -13.26 -4.62
C ASN A 412 -16.45 -13.60 -4.24
N ASN A 413 -17.22 -14.18 -5.14
CA ASN A 413 -18.56 -14.73 -4.86
C ASN A 413 -18.59 -16.27 -4.94
N GLU A 414 -17.42 -16.92 -5.20
CA GLU A 414 -17.34 -18.36 -5.32
C GLU A 414 -17.46 -19.00 -3.93
N PRO A 415 -18.45 -19.87 -3.67
CA PRO A 415 -18.64 -20.51 -2.38
C PRO A 415 -17.43 -21.35 -1.95
N HIS A 416 -17.12 -21.30 -0.65
CA HIS A 416 -16.08 -22.13 -0.04
C HIS A 416 -14.68 -21.89 -0.59
N THR A 417 -14.39 -20.68 -1.04
CA THR A 417 -13.06 -20.27 -1.54
C THR A 417 -12.57 -19.02 -0.84
N VAL A 418 -11.25 -18.80 -0.91
CA VAL A 418 -10.60 -17.58 -0.48
C VAL A 418 -9.49 -17.22 -1.47
N ILE A 419 -9.47 -16.00 -1.99
CA ILE A 419 -8.36 -15.47 -2.78
C ILE A 419 -7.27 -15.07 -1.81
N ARG A 420 -6.15 -15.81 -1.79
CA ARG A 420 -5.06 -15.63 -0.83
C ARG A 420 -4.04 -14.59 -1.25
N GLU A 421 -3.63 -14.65 -2.52
CA GLU A 421 -2.53 -13.85 -3.04
C GLU A 421 -2.89 -13.29 -4.40
N PHE A 422 -2.57 -12.02 -4.61
CA PHE A 422 -2.72 -11.34 -5.88
C PHE A 422 -1.43 -10.62 -6.24
N GLN A 423 -0.87 -10.96 -7.40
CA GLN A 423 0.37 -10.42 -7.93
C GLN A 423 0.04 -9.48 -9.08
N TYR A 424 0.26 -8.17 -8.89
CA TYR A 424 -0.04 -7.13 -9.88
C TYR A 424 0.57 -5.77 -9.49
N PRO A 425 1.09 -4.96 -10.41
CA PRO A 425 1.40 -5.37 -11.79
C PRO A 425 2.62 -6.31 -11.84
N LEU A 426 2.66 -7.17 -12.87
CA LEU A 426 3.83 -7.96 -13.22
C LEU A 426 4.40 -7.44 -14.54
N LEU A 427 5.68 -7.14 -14.56
CA LEU A 427 6.47 -6.92 -15.76
C LEU A 427 7.26 -8.20 -16.04
N ARG A 428 6.70 -9.10 -16.86
CA ARG A 428 7.30 -10.37 -17.22
C ARG A 428 8.10 -10.25 -18.52
N ASP A 429 9.20 -11.00 -18.62
CA ASP A 429 10.17 -10.92 -19.69
C ASP A 429 10.67 -9.50 -19.94
N ALA A 430 11.03 -8.84 -18.82
CA ALA A 430 11.42 -7.44 -18.82
C ALA A 430 12.67 -7.20 -19.68
N ARG A 431 12.57 -6.27 -20.64
CA ARG A 431 13.68 -5.87 -21.54
C ARG A 431 14.57 -4.84 -20.88
N ILE A 432 15.62 -5.31 -20.24
CA ILE A 432 16.50 -4.48 -19.43
C ILE A 432 17.80 -4.16 -20.19
N PRO A 433 18.19 -2.88 -20.33
CA PRO A 433 19.52 -2.50 -20.83
C PRO A 433 20.64 -3.09 -19.96
N SER A 434 21.75 -3.43 -20.57
CA SER A 434 22.88 -4.11 -19.92
C SER A 434 23.62 -3.28 -18.86
N ASP A 435 23.44 -1.95 -18.87
CA ASP A 435 24.00 -1.02 -17.88
C ASP A 435 23.12 -0.86 -16.63
N HIS A 436 21.94 -1.47 -16.61
CA HIS A 436 21.01 -1.35 -15.50
C HIS A 436 21.35 -2.32 -14.36
N LYS A 437 21.45 -1.75 -13.15
CA LYS A 437 21.68 -2.46 -11.89
C LYS A 437 20.37 -2.61 -11.12
N LEU A 438 20.19 -3.75 -10.45
CA LEU A 438 19.02 -3.96 -9.59
C LEU A 438 19.25 -3.31 -8.24
N TYR A 439 18.39 -2.35 -7.89
CA TYR A 439 18.29 -1.79 -6.55
C TYR A 439 17.16 -2.46 -5.77
N THR A 440 17.45 -2.84 -4.52
CA THR A 440 16.44 -3.22 -3.52
C THR A 440 16.68 -2.42 -2.25
N SER A 441 15.61 -2.06 -1.54
CA SER A 441 15.72 -1.32 -0.27
C SER A 441 15.96 -2.23 0.95
N GLU A 442 16.49 -3.43 0.73
CA GLU A 442 16.89 -4.35 1.80
C GLU A 442 18.03 -3.75 2.63
N ALA A 443 17.92 -3.86 3.97
CA ALA A 443 18.93 -3.44 4.93
C ALA A 443 19.43 -1.97 4.70
N GLY A 444 18.55 -1.08 4.28
CA GLY A 444 18.87 0.31 3.96
C GLY A 444 19.20 0.57 2.50
N GLY A 445 19.52 -0.46 1.74
CA GLY A 445 19.75 -0.39 0.30
C GLY A 445 20.86 -1.32 -0.17
N MET A 446 20.58 -2.03 -1.25
CA MET A 446 21.52 -2.91 -1.95
C MET A 446 21.45 -2.64 -3.45
N LEU A 447 22.59 -2.63 -4.12
CA LEU A 447 22.71 -2.43 -5.56
C LEU A 447 23.49 -3.61 -6.18
N PHE A 448 22.86 -4.32 -7.10
CA PHE A 448 23.39 -5.52 -7.72
C PHE A 448 23.69 -5.28 -9.19
N ASP A 449 24.91 -5.56 -9.61
CA ASP A 449 25.37 -5.37 -10.99
C ASP A 449 24.68 -6.29 -12.00
N ASP A 450 24.30 -7.50 -11.59
CA ASP A 450 23.69 -8.52 -12.44
C ASP A 450 22.37 -9.03 -11.84
N PRO A 451 21.22 -8.51 -12.29
CA PRO A 451 19.90 -8.93 -11.80
C PRO A 451 19.64 -10.43 -11.98
N VAL A 452 20.00 -11.01 -13.12
CA VAL A 452 19.78 -12.43 -13.43
C VAL A 452 20.56 -13.32 -12.46
N LYS A 453 21.84 -13.04 -12.29
CA LYS A 453 22.71 -13.78 -11.37
C LYS A 453 22.28 -13.63 -9.91
N THR A 454 21.87 -12.44 -9.53
CA THR A 454 21.44 -12.14 -8.14
C THR A 454 20.18 -12.91 -7.77
N ILE A 455 19.13 -12.81 -8.62
CA ILE A 455 17.86 -13.50 -8.40
C ILE A 455 18.05 -15.02 -8.56
N GLY A 456 18.89 -15.43 -9.51
CA GLY A 456 19.19 -16.82 -9.83
C GLY A 456 20.10 -17.53 -8.83
N LYS A 457 20.67 -16.83 -7.82
CA LYS A 457 21.49 -17.47 -6.77
C LYS A 457 20.73 -18.61 -6.10
N ILE A 458 21.23 -19.82 -6.27
CA ILE A 458 20.75 -20.99 -5.52
C ILE A 458 21.30 -20.89 -4.10
N SER A 459 20.43 -20.93 -3.08
CA SER A 459 20.93 -21.14 -1.70
C SER A 459 21.64 -22.52 -1.64
N SER A 460 22.66 -22.63 -0.84
CA SER A 460 23.48 -23.84 -0.67
C SER A 460 22.77 -25.05 -0.06
N SER A 461 21.44 -25.04 0.06
CA SER A 461 20.68 -26.15 0.63
C SER A 461 20.76 -27.39 -0.26
N PRO A 462 21.17 -28.55 0.30
CA PRO A 462 21.26 -29.81 -0.45
C PRO A 462 19.90 -30.39 -0.87
N TYR A 463 18.80 -29.82 -0.37
CA TYR A 463 17.43 -30.26 -0.68
C TYR A 463 16.81 -29.57 -1.89
N LYS A 464 17.59 -28.84 -2.69
CA LYS A 464 17.08 -28.14 -3.86
C LYS A 464 16.86 -29.08 -5.01
N LYS A 465 15.64 -29.04 -5.55
CA LYS A 465 15.31 -29.71 -6.80
C LYS A 465 16.03 -28.99 -7.95
N PRO A 466 16.82 -29.69 -8.78
CA PRO A 466 17.61 -29.06 -9.88
C PRO A 466 16.76 -28.41 -10.98
N GLU A 467 15.47 -28.76 -11.07
CA GLU A 467 14.57 -28.42 -12.16
C GLU A 467 13.42 -27.50 -11.73
N GLN A 468 13.74 -26.41 -11.04
CA GLN A 468 12.69 -25.42 -10.75
C GLN A 468 12.38 -24.60 -12.02
N VAL A 469 11.08 -24.37 -12.30
CA VAL A 469 10.62 -23.53 -13.42
C VAL A 469 11.10 -22.09 -13.27
N PHE A 470 11.23 -21.60 -12.03
CA PHE A 470 11.75 -20.27 -11.73
C PHE A 470 12.58 -20.26 -10.43
N ARG A 471 13.36 -19.20 -10.28
CA ARG A 471 14.05 -18.83 -9.03
C ARG A 471 13.55 -17.48 -8.58
N GLN A 472 13.62 -17.17 -7.29
CA GLN A 472 13.06 -15.94 -6.75
C GLN A 472 13.89 -15.39 -5.59
N ARG A 473 13.85 -14.06 -5.47
CA ARG A 473 14.32 -13.26 -4.34
C ARG A 473 13.20 -12.32 -3.92
N ASN A 474 12.13 -12.86 -3.33
CA ASN A 474 11.02 -12.05 -2.85
C ASN A 474 11.36 -11.48 -1.46
N VAL A 475 11.03 -10.20 -1.25
CA VAL A 475 11.34 -9.50 -0.01
C VAL A 475 10.12 -8.71 0.46
N LYS A 476 9.83 -8.78 1.76
CA LYS A 476 8.65 -8.13 2.36
C LYS A 476 8.97 -6.71 2.80
N TYR A 477 8.20 -5.73 2.32
CA TYR A 477 8.24 -4.36 2.83
C TYR A 477 7.87 -4.31 4.31
N GLY A 478 8.62 -3.50 5.05
CA GLY A 478 8.42 -3.34 6.48
C GLY A 478 9.16 -4.35 7.36
N SER A 479 9.70 -5.44 6.79
CA SER A 479 10.60 -6.37 7.48
C SER A 479 12.05 -5.88 7.33
N LYS A 480 12.81 -6.48 6.44
CA LYS A 480 14.18 -6.03 6.12
C LYS A 480 14.24 -5.00 5.00
N VAL A 481 13.11 -4.64 4.42
CA VAL A 481 12.96 -3.68 3.31
C VAL A 481 12.43 -2.38 3.88
N PHE A 482 13.19 -1.31 3.78
CA PHE A 482 12.93 -0.04 4.46
C PHE A 482 12.00 0.90 3.70
N MET A 483 11.92 0.74 2.38
CA MET A 483 11.09 1.57 1.48
C MET A 483 10.23 0.68 0.59
N ASN A 484 8.99 1.08 0.33
CA ASN A 484 8.09 0.29 -0.51
C ASN A 484 8.36 0.46 -2.01
N CYS A 485 9.64 0.37 -2.38
CA CYS A 485 10.09 0.48 -3.77
C CYS A 485 11.36 -0.34 -4.04
N PHE A 486 11.56 -0.63 -5.33
CA PHE A 486 12.79 -1.17 -5.90
C PHE A 486 12.97 -0.61 -7.31
N GLY A 487 14.07 -0.91 -8.00
CA GLY A 487 14.25 -0.36 -9.33
C GLY A 487 15.41 -0.97 -10.11
N LEU A 488 15.47 -0.62 -11.38
CA LEU A 488 16.55 -0.94 -12.31
C LEU A 488 17.18 0.38 -12.73
N PHE A 489 18.37 0.66 -12.22
CA PHE A 489 19.04 1.96 -12.36
C PHE A 489 20.19 1.89 -13.35
N GLY A 490 20.08 2.64 -14.44
CA GLY A 490 21.15 2.90 -15.39
C GLY A 490 21.75 4.32 -15.19
N GLU A 491 22.76 4.66 -15.98
CA GLU A 491 23.47 5.94 -15.87
C GLU A 491 22.62 7.15 -16.31
N ARG A 492 21.74 6.99 -17.29
CA ARG A 492 20.97 8.08 -17.92
C ARG A 492 19.45 7.81 -17.97
N GLN A 493 19.04 6.67 -17.53
CA GLN A 493 17.64 6.27 -17.47
C GLN A 493 17.48 5.06 -16.54
N GLY A 494 16.26 4.75 -16.17
CA GLY A 494 15.96 3.58 -15.36
C GLY A 494 14.49 3.24 -15.33
N LEU A 495 14.17 2.24 -14.55
CA LEU A 495 12.82 1.79 -14.30
C LEU A 495 12.59 1.71 -12.80
N TYR A 496 11.68 2.52 -12.33
CA TYR A 496 11.26 2.58 -10.93
C TYR A 496 9.99 1.76 -10.72
N PHE A 497 9.94 1.00 -9.63
CA PHE A 497 8.76 0.29 -9.13
C PHE A 497 8.44 0.76 -7.71
N GLY A 498 7.22 1.21 -7.47
CA GLY A 498 6.73 1.63 -6.15
C GLY A 498 5.35 1.08 -5.84
N SER A 499 5.15 0.57 -4.63
CA SER A 499 3.80 0.35 -4.12
C SER A 499 3.38 1.61 -3.36
N HIS A 500 2.63 2.49 -4.05
CA HIS A 500 2.13 3.75 -3.52
C HIS A 500 0.81 3.53 -2.75
N ASP A 501 0.84 2.59 -1.83
CA ASP A 501 -0.28 2.16 -1.00
C ASP A 501 -0.19 2.79 0.39
N ASP A 502 -0.92 3.86 0.64
CA ASP A 502 -1.01 4.58 1.92
C ASP A 502 -1.86 3.86 2.98
N THR A 503 -2.50 2.75 2.61
CA THR A 503 -3.15 1.86 3.58
C THR A 503 -2.15 0.92 4.26
N PHE A 504 -0.94 0.81 3.74
CA PHE A 504 0.15 -0.02 4.23
C PHE A 504 -0.22 -1.51 4.40
N GLN A 505 -1.00 -2.05 3.46
CA GLN A 505 -1.23 -3.48 3.40
C GLN A 505 0.08 -4.23 3.14
N ASP A 506 0.18 -5.46 3.66
CA ASP A 506 1.33 -6.32 3.44
C ASP A 506 1.70 -6.41 1.96
N THR A 507 2.91 -6.01 1.63
CA THR A 507 3.44 -5.94 0.27
C THR A 507 4.76 -6.68 0.18
N TRP A 508 4.88 -7.54 -0.83
CA TRP A 508 6.13 -8.17 -1.18
C TRP A 508 6.61 -7.65 -2.54
N HIS A 509 7.89 -7.35 -2.64
CA HIS A 509 8.55 -7.10 -3.91
C HIS A 509 8.86 -8.45 -4.55
N GLY A 510 8.24 -8.72 -5.68
CA GLY A 510 8.39 -9.96 -6.44
C GLY A 510 9.52 -9.83 -7.45
N LEU A 511 10.59 -10.58 -7.24
CA LEU A 511 11.76 -10.63 -8.11
C LEU A 511 11.97 -12.09 -8.52
N ARG A 512 11.70 -12.43 -9.81
CA ARG A 512 11.82 -13.78 -10.32
C ARG A 512 12.67 -13.85 -11.60
N VAL A 513 13.31 -14.98 -11.78
CA VAL A 513 13.92 -15.37 -13.05
C VAL A 513 13.41 -16.75 -13.43
N TYR A 514 12.83 -16.84 -14.62
CA TYR A 514 12.31 -18.09 -15.16
C TYR A 514 13.33 -18.76 -16.07
N ARG A 515 13.20 -20.07 -16.18
CA ARG A 515 13.97 -20.87 -17.10
C ARG A 515 13.35 -20.78 -18.49
N ASP A 516 14.14 -20.34 -19.47
CA ASP A 516 13.78 -20.44 -20.87
C ASP A 516 13.81 -21.91 -21.29
N GLU A 517 12.68 -22.44 -21.73
CA GLU A 517 12.55 -23.85 -22.12
C GLU A 517 13.38 -24.20 -23.34
N SER A 518 13.62 -23.23 -24.23
CA SER A 518 14.38 -23.44 -25.49
C SER A 518 15.89 -23.51 -25.25
N THR A 519 16.41 -22.68 -24.33
CA THR A 519 17.85 -22.58 -24.02
C THR A 519 18.24 -23.34 -22.76
N GLY A 520 17.29 -23.62 -21.89
CA GLY A 520 17.52 -24.21 -20.57
C GLY A 520 18.15 -23.24 -19.55
N LYS A 521 18.34 -21.96 -19.90
CA LYS A 521 18.95 -20.93 -19.05
C LYS A 521 17.89 -20.20 -18.24
N TYR A 522 18.30 -19.63 -17.10
CA TYR A 522 17.48 -18.73 -16.31
C TYR A 522 17.81 -17.30 -16.71
N ASP A 523 17.01 -16.73 -17.58
CA ASP A 523 17.22 -15.40 -18.16
C ASP A 523 15.95 -14.58 -18.40
N ILE A 524 14.76 -15.17 -18.18
CA ILE A 524 13.47 -14.46 -18.31
C ILE A 524 13.12 -13.81 -16.97
N LEU A 525 13.32 -12.51 -16.85
CA LEU A 525 13.08 -11.73 -15.64
C LEU A 525 11.60 -11.36 -15.48
N GLU A 526 11.12 -11.43 -14.24
CA GLU A 526 9.79 -10.94 -13.84
C GLU A 526 9.91 -10.08 -12.57
N PHE A 527 9.31 -8.88 -12.62
CA PHE A 527 9.27 -7.93 -11.51
C PHE A 527 7.83 -7.52 -11.23
N GLY A 528 7.49 -7.31 -9.95
CA GLY A 528 6.17 -6.82 -9.58
C GLY A 528 5.91 -6.79 -8.08
N PHE A 529 4.63 -6.65 -7.72
CA PHE A 529 4.18 -6.59 -6.34
C PHE A 529 3.22 -7.72 -6.03
N TYR A 530 3.36 -8.31 -4.84
CA TYR A 530 2.47 -9.34 -4.33
C TYR A 530 1.73 -8.82 -3.11
N LYS A 531 0.41 -8.96 -3.12
CA LYS A 531 -0.50 -8.58 -2.04
C LYS A 531 -1.26 -9.81 -1.55
N TYR A 532 -1.73 -9.75 -0.31
CA TYR A 532 -2.41 -10.86 0.37
C TYR A 532 -3.81 -10.44 0.80
N PRO A 533 -4.78 -10.40 -0.12
CA PRO A 533 -6.14 -9.91 0.14
C PRO A 533 -6.90 -10.76 1.14
N HIS A 534 -6.66 -12.07 1.21
CA HIS A 534 -7.50 -13.03 1.93
C HIS A 534 -8.99 -12.77 1.71
N CYS A 535 -9.38 -12.55 0.44
CA CYS A 535 -10.73 -12.17 0.05
C CYS A 535 -11.64 -13.41 0.09
N PHE A 536 -12.49 -13.50 1.12
CA PHE A 536 -13.44 -14.59 1.33
C PHE A 536 -14.66 -14.43 0.43
N CYS A 537 -15.46 -15.51 0.33
CA CYS A 537 -16.71 -15.47 -0.44
C CYS A 537 -17.67 -14.38 0.08
N GLY A 538 -18.16 -13.54 -0.83
CA GLY A 538 -19.00 -12.38 -0.56
C GLY A 538 -18.24 -11.07 -0.35
N GLU A 539 -16.90 -11.09 -0.37
CA GLU A 539 -16.07 -9.91 -0.14
C GLU A 539 -15.58 -9.25 -1.42
N ILE A 540 -15.29 -7.96 -1.29
CA ILE A 540 -14.60 -7.14 -2.28
C ILE A 540 -13.31 -6.63 -1.62
N TRP A 541 -12.20 -6.77 -2.33
CA TRP A 541 -10.92 -6.22 -1.92
C TRP A 541 -10.42 -5.22 -2.96
N GLU A 542 -9.95 -4.08 -2.51
CA GLU A 542 -9.38 -3.04 -3.38
C GLU A 542 -7.93 -2.79 -2.98
N CYS A 543 -7.05 -2.73 -3.97
CA CYS A 543 -5.66 -2.37 -3.80
C CYS A 543 -5.45 -0.94 -4.29
N ALA A 544 -4.92 -0.12 -3.42
CA ALA A 544 -4.36 1.17 -3.79
C ALA A 544 -3.19 0.97 -4.78
N ALA A 545 -2.78 2.04 -5.46
CA ALA A 545 -1.95 1.91 -6.63
C ALA A 545 -0.53 1.42 -6.37
N ASN A 546 -0.12 0.45 -7.17
CA ASN A 546 1.28 0.27 -7.51
C ASN A 546 1.63 1.15 -8.72
N VAL A 547 2.87 1.58 -8.85
CA VAL A 547 3.33 2.40 -9.96
C VAL A 547 4.58 1.82 -10.60
N ILE A 548 4.71 2.00 -11.90
CA ILE A 548 5.94 1.74 -12.66
C ILE A 548 6.27 3.00 -13.45
N ALA A 549 7.50 3.50 -13.30
CA ALA A 549 7.95 4.70 -13.97
C ALA A 549 9.24 4.45 -14.76
N PRO A 550 9.18 4.33 -16.09
CA PRO A 550 10.35 4.54 -16.93
C PRO A 550 10.78 6.00 -16.83
N TYR A 551 11.98 6.26 -16.32
CA TYR A 551 12.44 7.65 -16.12
C TYR A 551 13.72 7.94 -16.88
N SER A 552 13.96 9.22 -17.16
CA SER A 552 15.20 9.75 -17.72
C SER A 552 16.03 10.44 -16.65
N GLY A 553 17.35 10.32 -16.72
CA GLY A 553 18.28 10.83 -15.72
C GLY A 553 18.83 9.73 -14.82
N THR A 554 19.43 10.11 -13.72
CA THR A 554 20.02 9.21 -12.73
C THR A 554 18.96 8.72 -11.73
N TRP A 555 19.34 7.78 -10.86
CA TRP A 555 18.50 7.26 -9.79
C TRP A 555 17.92 8.33 -8.83
N HIS A 556 18.50 9.53 -8.78
CA HIS A 556 17.94 10.66 -8.03
C HIS A 556 16.52 11.03 -8.51
N THR A 557 16.22 10.82 -9.81
CA THR A 557 14.86 10.98 -10.33
C THR A 557 13.90 9.97 -9.69
N ALA A 558 14.31 8.70 -9.58
CA ALA A 558 13.52 7.67 -8.91
C ALA A 558 13.29 7.99 -7.42
N SER A 559 14.32 8.50 -6.72
CA SER A 559 14.18 8.99 -5.34
C SER A 559 13.15 10.12 -5.24
N GLY A 560 13.17 11.07 -6.20
CA GLY A 560 12.17 12.14 -6.29
C GLY A 560 10.74 11.63 -6.46
N ILE A 561 10.54 10.63 -7.33
CA ILE A 561 9.22 9.97 -7.52
C ILE A 561 8.73 9.37 -6.20
N TYR A 562 9.60 8.64 -5.50
CA TYR A 562 9.25 8.05 -4.21
C TYR A 562 8.95 9.11 -3.15
N ARG A 563 9.82 10.11 -2.99
CA ARG A 563 9.65 11.18 -2.00
C ARG A 563 8.37 11.99 -2.21
N ASN A 564 7.99 12.26 -3.47
CA ASN A 564 6.75 12.97 -3.78
C ASN A 564 5.51 12.20 -3.26
N TRP A 565 5.51 10.88 -3.39
CA TRP A 565 4.45 10.05 -2.79
C TRP A 565 4.52 10.05 -1.26
N VAL A 566 5.70 9.86 -0.68
CA VAL A 566 5.92 9.89 0.77
C VAL A 566 5.38 11.19 1.38
N ASN A 567 5.61 12.33 0.74
CA ASN A 567 5.14 13.63 1.22
C ASN A 567 3.60 13.74 1.35
N THR A 568 2.83 12.81 0.78
CA THR A 568 1.37 12.78 0.93
C THR A 568 0.91 12.25 2.28
N TRP A 569 1.78 11.54 3.01
CA TRP A 569 1.46 10.92 4.29
C TRP A 569 2.53 11.12 5.37
N TRP A 570 3.67 11.75 5.05
CA TRP A 570 4.80 11.95 5.96
C TRP A 570 4.47 12.92 7.08
N ASP A 571 4.63 12.48 8.33
CA ASP A 571 4.31 13.23 9.55
C ASP A 571 5.50 13.20 10.53
N HIS A 572 6.68 13.57 10.03
CA HIS A 572 7.88 13.65 10.85
C HIS A 572 7.95 14.97 11.60
N ARG A 573 8.11 14.93 12.94
CA ARG A 573 8.34 16.12 13.74
C ARG A 573 9.80 16.57 13.67
N GLU A 574 10.06 17.79 14.05
CA GLU A 574 11.43 18.24 14.25
C GLU A 574 12.10 17.43 15.37
N THR A 575 13.18 16.77 15.04
CA THR A 575 13.97 15.97 15.99
C THR A 575 14.65 16.87 17.01
N PRO A 576 14.64 16.53 18.32
CA PRO A 576 15.33 17.32 19.36
C PRO A 576 16.79 17.60 19.00
N SER A 577 17.26 18.81 19.28
CA SER A 577 18.58 19.30 18.86
C SER A 577 19.71 18.40 19.36
N TRP A 578 19.64 17.92 20.60
CA TRP A 578 20.65 17.01 21.15
C TRP A 578 20.77 15.68 20.38
N VAL A 579 19.66 15.17 19.81
CA VAL A 579 19.66 13.99 18.95
C VAL A 579 20.29 14.30 17.58
N ARG A 580 19.95 15.45 16.98
CA ARG A 580 20.55 15.89 15.71
C ARG A 580 22.07 16.06 15.84
N GLU A 581 22.53 16.57 16.96
CA GLU A 581 23.95 16.83 17.25
C GLU A 581 24.71 15.61 17.81
N MET A 582 24.02 14.50 18.10
CA MET A 582 24.63 13.24 18.57
C MET A 582 25.54 12.64 17.52
N LYS A 583 26.86 12.59 17.76
CA LYS A 583 27.88 12.06 16.83
C LYS A 583 27.97 10.53 16.86
N SER A 584 27.77 9.99 18.06
CA SER A 584 27.83 8.56 18.38
C SER A 584 27.09 8.28 19.68
N TRP A 585 26.76 7.06 19.93
CA TRP A 585 26.36 6.60 21.26
C TRP A 585 27.20 5.41 21.69
N GLN A 586 27.39 5.26 23.00
CA GLN A 586 28.00 4.05 23.57
C GLN A 586 26.89 3.12 24.05
N ARG A 587 26.87 1.87 23.58
CA ARG A 587 25.87 0.88 23.93
C ARG A 587 26.46 -0.17 24.85
N VAL A 588 25.91 -0.30 26.08
CA VAL A 588 26.48 -1.13 27.14
C VAL A 588 25.41 -1.95 27.84
N ILE A 589 25.70 -3.26 28.07
CA ILE A 589 24.86 -4.15 28.88
C ILE A 589 25.39 -4.12 30.31
N PHE A 590 24.50 -3.82 31.28
CA PHE A 590 24.87 -3.83 32.70
C PHE A 590 24.81 -5.25 33.27
N LYS A 591 23.66 -5.92 33.13
CA LYS A 591 23.51 -7.32 33.51
C LYS A 591 23.25 -8.17 32.28
N HIS A 592 24.12 -9.13 32.04
CA HIS A 592 24.12 -10.01 30.89
C HIS A 592 23.03 -11.09 30.98
N GLN A 593 22.68 -11.69 29.82
CA GLN A 593 21.73 -12.80 29.74
C GLN A 593 22.05 -13.99 30.65
N TYR A 594 23.31 -14.18 31.00
CA TYR A 594 23.74 -15.27 31.88
C TYR A 594 23.69 -14.91 33.39
N GLY A 595 23.11 -13.71 33.74
CA GLY A 595 23.02 -13.22 35.12
C GLY A 595 24.29 -12.54 35.64
N GLU A 596 25.34 -12.43 34.81
CA GLU A 596 26.60 -11.80 35.14
C GLU A 596 26.47 -10.26 35.11
N TYR A 597 27.00 -9.58 36.12
CA TYR A 597 27.14 -8.12 36.10
C TYR A 597 28.41 -7.74 35.35
N LEU A 598 28.27 -7.12 34.19
CA LEU A 598 29.36 -6.53 33.43
C LEU A 598 29.70 -5.14 33.97
N PHE A 599 28.67 -4.37 34.34
CA PHE A 599 28.75 -3.08 34.97
C PHE A 599 27.67 -2.96 36.05
N LYS A 600 27.91 -2.07 37.02
CA LYS A 600 26.92 -1.71 38.06
C LYS A 600 26.48 -0.27 37.89
N TYR A 601 25.37 0.14 38.56
CA TYR A 601 24.91 1.54 38.52
C TYR A 601 26.03 2.52 38.98
N ALA A 602 26.86 2.12 39.90
CA ALA A 602 28.01 2.90 40.36
C ALA A 602 29.12 3.09 39.32
N ASP A 603 29.19 2.23 38.27
CA ASP A 603 30.18 2.34 37.19
C ASP A 603 29.78 3.41 36.15
N LEU A 604 28.52 3.84 36.16
CA LEU A 604 27.97 4.75 35.13
C LEU A 604 28.75 6.08 35.07
N ASN A 605 28.92 6.74 36.18
CA ASN A 605 29.55 8.07 36.27
C ASN A 605 31.06 8.07 36.36
N GLY A 606 31.69 6.88 36.37
CA GLY A 606 33.15 6.73 36.41
C GLY A 606 33.64 6.11 35.11
N LYS A 607 33.65 4.77 35.09
CA LYS A 607 34.24 3.98 34.01
C LYS A 607 33.55 4.16 32.68
N VAL A 608 32.20 4.16 32.65
CA VAL A 608 31.42 4.23 31.41
C VAL A 608 31.44 5.64 30.83
N ASP A 609 31.20 6.67 31.65
CA ASP A 609 31.26 8.06 31.24
C ASP A 609 32.65 8.46 30.74
N ALA A 610 33.72 8.19 31.52
CA ALA A 610 35.08 8.50 31.10
C ALA A 610 35.47 7.86 29.76
N SER A 611 34.97 6.64 29.51
CA SER A 611 35.17 5.95 28.22
C SER A 611 34.47 6.71 27.06
N GLY A 612 33.22 7.09 27.21
CA GLY A 612 32.48 7.88 26.19
C GLY A 612 33.14 9.24 25.92
N GLN A 613 33.49 9.98 26.99
CA GLN A 613 34.12 11.30 26.89
C GLN A 613 35.46 11.25 26.16
N SER A 614 36.23 10.15 26.27
CA SER A 614 37.50 10.00 25.57
C SER A 614 37.42 10.07 24.05
N VAL A 615 36.24 9.86 23.46
CA VAL A 615 35.97 9.95 22.04
C VAL A 615 34.97 11.07 21.68
N GLY A 616 34.65 11.95 22.65
CA GLY A 616 33.64 12.99 22.45
C GLY A 616 32.22 12.43 22.23
N CYS A 617 31.93 11.25 22.79
CA CYS A 617 30.61 10.62 22.81
C CYS A 617 29.91 10.99 24.13
N ASN A 618 28.77 11.68 24.03
CA ASN A 618 27.97 12.13 25.16
C ASN A 618 26.58 11.45 25.22
N ALA A 619 26.41 10.32 24.58
CA ALA A 619 25.16 9.55 24.60
C ALA A 619 25.44 8.11 25.02
N LEU A 620 24.63 7.60 25.93
CA LEU A 620 24.67 6.22 26.40
C LEU A 620 23.35 5.51 26.14
N PHE A 621 23.40 4.40 25.44
CA PHE A 621 22.28 3.50 25.26
C PHE A 621 22.41 2.32 26.23
N LEU A 622 21.59 2.31 27.28
CA LEU A 622 21.71 1.44 28.45
C LEU A 622 20.86 0.19 28.32
N PHE A 623 21.52 -0.97 28.24
CA PHE A 623 20.90 -2.29 28.20
C PHE A 623 21.07 -3.05 29.53
N GLY A 624 20.17 -4.05 29.75
CA GLY A 624 20.31 -4.96 30.88
C GLY A 624 20.36 -4.26 32.26
N TRP A 625 19.72 -3.09 32.38
CA TRP A 625 19.69 -2.26 33.58
C TRP A 625 18.73 -2.78 34.65
N TRP A 626 17.83 -3.72 34.30
CA TRP A 626 16.82 -4.28 35.21
C TRP A 626 17.30 -5.57 35.91
N ALA A 627 16.54 -5.98 36.94
CA ALA A 627 16.94 -7.03 37.88
C ALA A 627 17.19 -8.40 37.23
N GLU A 628 16.34 -8.77 36.22
CA GLU A 628 16.47 -10.04 35.52
C GLU A 628 17.63 -10.05 34.50
N GLY A 629 18.03 -8.87 34.01
CA GLY A 629 19.09 -8.70 33.01
C GLY A 629 18.62 -8.86 31.58
N MET A 630 19.54 -8.68 30.61
CA MET A 630 19.24 -8.64 29.18
C MET A 630 18.46 -9.88 28.72
N ASP A 631 17.47 -9.69 27.88
CA ASP A 631 16.58 -10.71 27.30
C ASP A 631 15.82 -11.58 28.33
N HIS A 632 15.57 -11.04 29.52
CA HIS A 632 14.83 -11.74 30.56
C HIS A 632 13.73 -10.85 31.15
N GLY A 633 12.57 -11.45 31.47
CA GLY A 633 11.50 -10.81 32.24
C GLY A 633 10.62 -9.82 31.49
N ASN A 634 10.81 -9.61 30.17
CA ASN A 634 10.01 -8.66 29.40
C ASN A 634 8.50 -8.92 29.54
N PRO A 635 7.63 -7.92 29.81
CA PRO A 635 7.87 -6.48 29.98
C PRO A 635 8.01 -6.03 31.45
N ASP A 636 8.32 -6.91 32.40
CA ASP A 636 8.38 -6.63 33.84
C ASP A 636 9.69 -5.93 34.25
N TYR A 637 10.05 -4.86 33.61
CA TYR A 637 11.31 -4.13 33.88
C TYR A 637 11.32 -3.44 35.22
N SER A 638 12.11 -3.92 36.14
CA SER A 638 12.31 -3.29 37.46
C SER A 638 13.80 -3.10 37.76
N PRO A 639 14.25 -1.94 38.25
CA PRO A 639 15.63 -1.77 38.69
C PRO A 639 16.04 -2.82 39.70
N ASP A 640 17.34 -3.10 39.76
CA ASP A 640 17.89 -4.15 40.58
C ASP A 640 18.05 -3.69 42.05
N GLU A 641 17.23 -4.25 42.92
CA GLU A 641 17.22 -3.96 44.34
C GLU A 641 18.58 -4.25 45.04
N SER A 642 19.36 -5.24 44.51
CA SER A 642 20.69 -5.53 45.04
C SER A 642 21.71 -4.41 44.77
N GLN A 643 21.41 -3.51 43.86
CA GLN A 643 22.20 -2.32 43.56
C GLN A 643 21.60 -1.04 44.14
N GLY A 644 20.51 -1.11 44.94
CA GLY A 644 19.78 0.01 45.53
C GLY A 644 18.54 0.45 44.79
N GLY A 645 18.03 -0.35 43.85
CA GLY A 645 16.75 -0.19 43.23
C GLY A 645 16.55 1.13 42.46
N ASP A 646 15.33 1.64 42.48
CA ASP A 646 14.93 2.86 41.80
C ASP A 646 15.77 4.08 42.15
N GLU A 647 16.01 4.29 43.43
CA GLU A 647 16.71 5.48 43.94
C GLU A 647 18.18 5.52 43.49
N ALA A 648 18.83 4.36 43.48
CA ALA A 648 20.22 4.27 43.01
C ALA A 648 20.34 4.48 41.50
N LEU A 649 19.43 3.93 40.72
CA LEU A 649 19.42 4.14 39.27
C LEU A 649 19.08 5.57 38.90
N LYS A 650 18.05 6.17 39.49
CA LYS A 650 17.70 7.61 39.29
C LYS A 650 18.87 8.53 39.62
N LYS A 651 19.54 8.29 40.73
CA LYS A 651 20.72 9.06 41.14
C LYS A 651 21.85 8.93 40.12
N ALA A 652 22.16 7.71 39.66
CA ALA A 652 23.20 7.47 38.71
C ALA A 652 22.89 8.15 37.35
N ILE A 653 21.63 8.11 36.88
CA ILE A 653 21.17 8.78 35.67
C ILE A 653 21.30 10.30 35.80
N ALA A 654 20.82 10.88 36.89
CA ALA A 654 20.87 12.31 37.12
C ALA A 654 22.33 12.84 37.18
N GLU A 655 23.24 12.12 37.83
CA GLU A 655 24.67 12.44 37.88
C GLU A 655 25.31 12.35 36.47
N TYR A 656 24.99 11.31 35.71
CA TYR A 656 25.49 11.14 34.33
C TYR A 656 25.06 12.30 33.41
N GLN A 657 23.81 12.72 33.51
CA GLN A 657 23.28 13.84 32.72
C GLN A 657 23.81 15.19 33.16
N ALA A 658 24.12 15.37 34.46
CA ALA A 658 24.74 16.56 34.99
C ALA A 658 26.16 16.80 34.40
N ASN A 659 26.82 15.79 33.88
CA ASN A 659 28.08 15.88 33.14
C ASN A 659 27.92 16.31 31.67
N GLY A 660 26.68 16.68 31.24
CA GLY A 660 26.38 17.07 29.84
C GLY A 660 26.09 15.89 28.91
N ASN A 661 25.77 14.73 29.48
CA ASN A 661 25.48 13.50 28.73
C ASN A 661 23.98 13.28 28.56
N HIS A 662 23.61 12.37 27.65
CA HIS A 662 22.26 11.94 27.37
C HIS A 662 22.12 10.43 27.58
N LEU A 663 21.08 10.00 28.30
CA LEU A 663 20.82 8.60 28.55
C LEU A 663 19.56 8.11 27.83
N LEU A 664 19.74 7.04 27.04
CA LEU A 664 18.71 6.36 26.27
C LEU A 664 18.42 5.01 26.94
N LEU A 665 17.18 4.80 27.39
CA LEU A 665 16.81 3.61 28.15
C LEU A 665 16.13 2.58 27.26
N TYR A 666 16.66 1.36 27.30
CA TYR A 666 16.21 0.22 26.49
C TYR A 666 14.97 -0.48 27.05
N TYR A 667 14.02 -0.80 26.17
CA TYR A 667 12.95 -1.78 26.37
C TYR A 667 12.74 -2.60 25.10
N ASN A 668 12.19 -3.83 25.21
CA ASN A 668 11.74 -4.57 24.04
C ASN A 668 10.29 -4.20 23.68
N GLY A 669 10.01 -3.89 22.42
CA GLY A 669 8.71 -3.38 21.97
C GLY A 669 7.69 -4.46 21.60
N LYS A 670 8.11 -5.74 21.47
CA LYS A 670 7.21 -6.81 20.98
C LYS A 670 7.31 -8.14 21.70
N LEU A 671 8.43 -8.44 22.38
CA LEU A 671 8.66 -9.74 22.98
C LEU A 671 8.13 -9.81 24.41
N ILE A 672 7.38 -10.86 24.71
CA ILE A 672 6.86 -11.17 26.04
C ILE A 672 7.53 -12.45 26.52
N ASP A 673 8.38 -12.36 27.54
CA ASP A 673 9.00 -13.52 28.15
C ASP A 673 7.91 -14.39 28.81
N ARG A 674 7.82 -15.65 28.41
CA ARG A 674 6.84 -16.59 28.95
C ARG A 674 7.04 -16.90 30.44
N GLU A 675 8.20 -16.55 30.99
CA GLU A 675 8.49 -16.66 32.42
C GLU A 675 8.19 -15.38 33.19
N SER A 676 7.84 -14.25 32.51
CA SER A 676 7.49 -13.00 33.16
C SER A 676 6.21 -13.10 33.99
N ARG A 677 6.05 -12.20 34.99
CA ARG A 677 4.80 -12.07 35.76
C ARG A 677 3.64 -11.67 34.84
N PHE A 678 3.93 -10.78 33.88
CA PHE A 678 2.95 -10.34 32.90
C PHE A 678 2.37 -11.53 32.08
N TYR A 679 3.21 -12.40 31.56
CA TYR A 679 2.72 -13.56 30.82
C TYR A 679 1.95 -14.54 31.73
N ARG A 680 2.49 -14.84 32.90
CA ARG A 680 1.86 -15.76 33.89
C ARG A 680 0.54 -15.25 34.47
N SER A 681 0.26 -13.94 34.39
CA SER A 681 -1.04 -13.36 34.76
C SER A 681 -2.17 -13.76 33.82
N GLY A 682 -1.84 -14.34 32.65
CA GLY A 682 -2.75 -14.69 31.57
C GLY A 682 -3.04 -13.52 30.60
N ILE A 683 -2.54 -12.31 30.84
CA ILE A 683 -2.66 -11.18 29.92
C ILE A 683 -1.72 -11.40 28.72
N GLY A 684 -0.51 -11.90 28.97
CA GLY A 684 0.50 -12.09 27.93
C GLY A 684 0.03 -12.97 26.77
N SER A 685 -0.64 -14.09 27.04
CA SER A 685 -1.19 -14.96 26.00
C SER A 685 -2.39 -14.34 25.25
N LYS A 686 -3.08 -13.37 25.87
CA LYS A 686 -4.19 -12.66 25.19
C LYS A 686 -3.70 -11.62 24.18
N VAL A 687 -2.58 -10.96 24.47
CA VAL A 687 -2.03 -9.89 23.63
C VAL A 687 -1.01 -10.39 22.61
N CYS A 688 -0.73 -11.68 22.55
CA CYS A 688 0.19 -12.24 21.56
C CYS A 688 -0.51 -12.59 20.25
N ARG A 689 0.28 -12.83 19.23
CA ARG A 689 -0.15 -13.25 17.89
C ARG A 689 -0.33 -14.75 17.85
N HIS A 690 -1.30 -15.20 17.06
CA HIS A 690 -1.57 -16.63 16.83
C HIS A 690 -1.45 -16.98 15.34
N ASP A 691 -1.00 -18.17 15.07
CA ASP A 691 -0.97 -18.74 13.72
C ASP A 691 -2.36 -19.27 13.30
N ASN A 692 -2.46 -19.81 12.09
CA ASN A 692 -3.72 -20.36 11.56
C ASN A 692 -4.18 -21.67 12.22
N THR A 693 -3.41 -22.22 13.15
CA THR A 693 -3.81 -23.38 14.00
C THR A 693 -4.31 -22.95 15.38
N GLY A 694 -4.25 -21.64 15.68
CA GLY A 694 -4.55 -21.07 16.99
C GLY A 694 -3.38 -21.16 17.97
N SER A 695 -2.19 -21.56 17.53
CA SER A 695 -0.98 -21.59 18.35
C SER A 695 -0.32 -20.21 18.46
N GLU A 696 0.22 -19.90 19.65
CA GLU A 696 0.98 -18.66 19.85
C GLU A 696 2.20 -18.60 18.92
N ILE A 697 2.43 -17.46 18.29
CA ILE A 697 3.64 -17.19 17.52
C ILE A 697 4.75 -16.88 18.50
N LEU A 698 5.84 -17.67 18.42
CA LEU A 698 6.95 -17.65 19.38
C LEU A 698 8.26 -17.31 18.70
N GLU A 699 9.07 -16.47 19.35
CA GLU A 699 10.51 -16.31 19.08
C GLU A 699 11.32 -17.05 20.13
N ARG A 700 12.42 -17.69 19.69
CA ARG A 700 13.31 -18.45 20.56
C ARG A 700 14.73 -17.94 20.44
N TYR A 701 15.29 -17.53 21.56
CA TYR A 701 16.67 -17.11 21.66
C TYR A 701 17.49 -18.22 22.29
N LYS A 702 18.59 -18.57 21.63
CA LYS A 702 19.57 -19.52 22.12
C LYS A 702 20.80 -18.74 22.54
N PHE A 703 21.15 -18.84 23.83
CA PHE A 703 22.36 -18.26 24.36
C PHE A 703 23.49 -19.29 24.31
N THR A 704 24.50 -19.04 23.48
CA THR A 704 25.64 -19.91 23.31
C THR A 704 26.83 -19.41 24.13
N GLY A 705 27.35 -20.26 25.00
CA GLY A 705 28.59 -19.96 25.72
C GLY A 705 29.81 -20.21 24.83
N GLN A 706 30.77 -19.28 24.80
CA GLN A 706 32.04 -19.50 24.14
C GLN A 706 32.87 -20.51 24.94
N GLY A 707 33.43 -21.51 24.25
CA GLY A 707 34.33 -22.51 24.85
C GLY A 707 33.66 -23.69 25.54
N THR A 708 32.36 -23.90 25.39
CA THR A 708 31.67 -25.10 25.88
C THR A 708 31.36 -26.05 24.75
N TRP A 709 31.46 -27.38 24.99
CA TRP A 709 31.12 -28.44 24.02
C TRP A 709 29.62 -28.46 23.72
N LEU A 710 28.78 -27.99 24.62
CA LEU A 710 27.34 -27.98 24.47
C LEU A 710 26.84 -26.84 23.54
N GLY A 711 27.63 -25.79 23.31
CA GLY A 711 27.29 -24.68 22.42
C GLY A 711 26.05 -23.88 22.82
N GLU A 712 25.21 -24.44 23.64
CA GLU A 712 23.98 -23.82 24.18
C GLU A 712 24.11 -23.68 25.70
N TYR A 713 23.91 -22.47 26.21
CA TYR A 713 23.93 -22.20 27.65
C TYR A 713 22.49 -22.12 28.21
N ASP A 714 21.62 -21.40 27.52
CA ASP A 714 20.22 -21.26 27.88
C ASP A 714 19.35 -21.05 26.60
N GLN A 715 18.09 -21.28 26.73
CA GLN A 715 17.10 -21.00 25.67
C GLN A 715 15.89 -20.29 26.28
N ARG A 716 15.61 -19.09 25.76
CA ARG A 716 14.40 -18.34 26.12
C ARG A 716 13.37 -18.40 25.01
N THR A 717 12.12 -18.47 25.43
CA THR A 717 10.98 -18.47 24.53
C THR A 717 10.08 -17.28 24.84
N PHE A 718 9.87 -16.46 23.82
CA PHE A 718 9.04 -15.26 23.90
C PHE A 718 7.78 -15.44 23.05
N ALA A 719 6.63 -15.02 23.59
CA ALA A 719 5.43 -14.79 22.80
C ALA A 719 5.57 -13.44 22.08
N VAL A 720 5.09 -13.36 20.83
CA VAL A 720 5.16 -12.14 20.02
C VAL A 720 3.89 -11.35 20.18
N ALA A 721 3.96 -10.14 20.72
CA ALA A 721 2.82 -9.27 20.94
C ALA A 721 2.25 -8.73 19.62
N THR A 722 0.95 -8.41 19.62
CA THR A 722 0.29 -7.72 18.51
C THR A 722 0.04 -6.25 18.81
N MET A 723 0.46 -5.36 17.90
CA MET A 723 0.20 -3.93 17.99
C MET A 723 -1.28 -3.56 17.76
N MET A 724 -2.10 -4.52 17.35
CA MET A 724 -3.56 -4.33 17.21
C MET A 724 -4.28 -4.34 18.56
N ASP A 725 -3.63 -4.81 19.62
CA ASP A 725 -4.21 -4.89 20.95
C ASP A 725 -3.96 -3.63 21.78
N PRO A 726 -5.00 -2.91 22.22
CA PRO A 726 -4.86 -1.75 23.09
C PRO A 726 -4.18 -2.05 24.43
N GLU A 727 -4.31 -3.27 24.98
CA GLU A 727 -3.65 -3.64 26.24
C GLU A 727 -2.12 -3.68 26.06
N TRP A 728 -1.63 -4.16 24.90
CA TRP A 728 -0.19 -4.12 24.63
C TRP A 728 0.31 -2.69 24.42
N ASN A 729 -0.45 -1.86 23.70
CA ASN A 729 -0.11 -0.45 23.55
C ASN A 729 0.00 0.26 24.92
N ASN A 730 -0.90 -0.04 25.86
CA ASN A 730 -0.84 0.49 27.23
C ASN A 730 0.41 0.03 27.99
N VAL A 731 0.89 -1.18 27.75
CA VAL A 731 2.17 -1.64 28.30
C VAL A 731 3.31 -0.74 27.81
N LEU A 732 3.39 -0.51 26.48
CA LEU A 732 4.43 0.36 25.89
C LEU A 732 4.34 1.80 26.44
N PHE A 733 3.13 2.33 26.61
CA PHE A 733 2.93 3.65 27.22
C PHE A 733 3.44 3.70 28.66
N SER A 734 3.19 2.64 29.45
CA SER A 734 3.68 2.55 30.83
C SER A 734 5.22 2.46 30.90
N LEU A 735 5.84 1.76 29.95
CA LEU A 735 7.30 1.67 29.85
C LEU A 735 7.92 3.01 29.46
N GLN A 736 7.26 3.76 28.57
CA GLN A 736 7.67 5.13 28.22
C GLN A 736 7.59 6.07 29.44
N ASP A 737 6.48 6.03 30.17
CA ASP A 737 6.30 6.80 31.42
C ASP A 737 7.38 6.43 32.44
N ARG A 738 7.69 5.13 32.54
CA ARG A 738 8.75 4.63 33.45
C ARG A 738 10.14 5.15 33.10
N ALA A 739 10.48 5.20 31.81
CA ALA A 739 11.76 5.76 31.34
C ALA A 739 11.88 7.24 31.74
N TYR A 740 10.83 7.99 31.52
CA TYR A 740 10.77 9.41 31.91
C TYR A 740 10.88 9.61 33.43
N ASP A 741 10.16 8.82 34.23
CA ASP A 741 10.17 8.89 35.69
C ASP A 741 11.52 8.47 36.31
N LEU A 742 12.29 7.61 35.60
CA LEU A 742 13.67 7.29 35.98
C LEU A 742 14.65 8.41 35.63
N GLY A 743 14.20 9.43 34.88
CA GLY A 743 15.00 10.59 34.52
C GLY A 743 15.76 10.43 33.20
N ALA A 744 15.51 9.38 32.42
CA ALA A 744 16.12 9.22 31.09
C ALA A 744 15.63 10.32 30.12
N GLN A 745 16.47 10.71 29.17
CA GLN A 745 16.12 11.69 28.13
C GLN A 745 15.54 11.04 26.87
N SER A 746 15.60 9.72 26.78
CA SER A 746 14.99 8.97 25.68
C SER A 746 14.53 7.61 26.12
N VAL A 747 13.44 7.15 25.51
CA VAL A 747 13.04 5.74 25.51
C VAL A 747 13.37 5.12 24.15
N PHE A 748 13.89 3.91 24.17
CA PHE A 748 14.13 3.12 22.95
C PHE A 748 13.38 1.81 23.01
N PHE A 749 12.62 1.51 21.98
CA PHE A 749 11.92 0.24 21.83
C PHE A 749 12.58 -0.63 20.77
N ASP A 750 13.20 -1.71 21.23
CA ASP A 750 13.78 -2.74 20.38
C ASP A 750 12.69 -3.46 19.58
N GLN A 751 12.98 -3.79 18.32
CA GLN A 751 12.08 -4.52 17.40
C GLN A 751 10.75 -3.82 17.08
N LEU A 752 10.61 -2.51 17.32
CA LEU A 752 9.38 -1.77 17.04
C LEU A 752 9.40 -1.04 15.69
N GLY A 753 10.54 -0.74 15.12
CA GLY A 753 10.71 0.00 13.87
C GLY A 753 10.67 -0.88 12.60
N TYR A 754 10.28 -2.15 12.70
CA TYR A 754 10.07 -3.07 11.58
C TYR A 754 8.99 -4.10 11.93
N ILE A 755 8.48 -4.83 10.93
CA ILE A 755 7.52 -5.93 11.13
C ILE A 755 8.17 -7.29 10.86
N GLU A 756 7.51 -8.35 11.30
CA GLU A 756 7.93 -9.73 11.06
C GLU A 756 7.72 -10.14 9.60
N SER A 757 8.66 -10.91 9.03
CA SER A 757 8.60 -11.34 7.63
C SER A 757 7.54 -12.42 7.36
N GLU A 758 7.20 -13.26 8.33
CA GLU A 758 6.59 -14.56 8.05
C GLU A 758 5.28 -14.84 8.80
N SER A 759 4.88 -13.98 9.75
CA SER A 759 3.75 -14.31 10.60
C SER A 759 2.57 -13.37 10.42
N THR A 760 1.50 -13.88 9.80
CA THR A 760 0.17 -13.28 9.83
C THR A 760 -0.51 -13.62 11.16
N ASN A 761 -1.17 -12.66 11.81
CA ASN A 761 -1.98 -12.93 12.98
C ASN A 761 -3.37 -13.46 12.58
N TRP A 762 -3.74 -14.62 13.11
CA TRP A 762 -4.99 -15.31 12.83
C TRP A 762 -5.92 -15.37 14.05
N ASP A 763 -5.68 -14.59 15.09
CA ASP A 763 -6.51 -14.57 16.29
C ASP A 763 -7.91 -14.02 16.00
N THR A 764 -8.89 -14.89 15.92
CA THR A 764 -10.30 -14.54 15.67
C THR A 764 -11.07 -14.18 16.95
N SER A 765 -10.43 -14.20 18.12
CA SER A 765 -11.07 -13.85 19.38
C SER A 765 -11.24 -12.35 19.59
N ARG A 766 -10.74 -11.53 18.66
CA ARG A 766 -10.61 -10.08 18.77
C ARG A 766 -11.45 -9.34 17.74
N GLU A 767 -11.82 -8.10 18.05
CA GLU A 767 -12.58 -7.20 17.18
C GLU A 767 -11.67 -6.45 16.19
N PHE A 768 -10.84 -7.16 15.43
CA PHE A 768 -10.05 -6.58 14.34
C PHE A 768 -10.01 -7.51 13.13
N PRO A 769 -9.73 -6.98 11.93
CA PRO A 769 -9.66 -7.80 10.70
C PRO A 769 -8.64 -8.92 10.83
N VAL A 770 -9.07 -10.14 10.53
CA VAL A 770 -8.25 -11.35 10.55
C VAL A 770 -8.39 -12.04 9.20
N PRO A 771 -7.31 -12.47 8.57
CA PRO A 771 -5.91 -12.37 9.00
C PRO A 771 -5.38 -10.93 8.97
N ASP A 772 -4.48 -10.62 9.92
CA ASP A 772 -3.86 -9.29 9.99
C ASP A 772 -2.85 -9.08 8.85
N THR A 773 -3.20 -8.25 7.91
CA THR A 773 -2.34 -7.81 6.79
C THR A 773 -1.98 -6.32 6.84
N TYR A 774 -2.22 -5.68 7.98
CA TYR A 774 -1.99 -4.25 8.23
C TYR A 774 -0.97 -3.98 9.34
N GLY A 775 -0.02 -4.89 9.54
CA GLY A 775 0.96 -4.82 10.64
C GLY A 775 1.76 -3.51 10.67
N ILE A 776 2.16 -2.94 9.51
CA ILE A 776 2.85 -1.65 9.42
C ILE A 776 1.94 -0.51 9.92
N ARG A 777 0.71 -0.43 9.43
CA ARG A 777 -0.24 0.61 9.81
C ARG A 777 -0.49 0.65 11.32
N LYS A 778 -0.71 -0.52 11.92
CA LYS A 778 -0.98 -0.60 13.38
C LYS A 778 0.24 -0.23 14.21
N ARG A 779 1.42 -0.62 13.76
CA ARG A 779 2.68 -0.26 14.41
C ARG A 779 2.99 1.24 14.27
N ALA A 780 2.71 1.82 13.11
CA ALA A 780 2.79 3.27 12.87
C ALA A 780 1.84 4.06 13.78
N GLU A 781 0.59 3.61 13.95
CA GLU A 781 -0.37 4.21 14.89
C GLU A 781 0.16 4.18 16.34
N CYS A 782 0.74 3.05 16.77
CA CYS A 782 1.34 2.92 18.12
C CYS A 782 2.52 3.88 18.29
N LEU A 783 3.46 3.94 17.34
CA LEU A 783 4.61 4.84 17.40
C LEU A 783 4.18 6.31 17.38
N ARG A 784 3.18 6.68 16.60
CA ARG A 784 2.61 8.02 16.59
C ARG A 784 2.05 8.38 17.97
N LEU A 785 1.29 7.49 18.59
CA LEU A 785 0.75 7.72 19.94
C LEU A 785 1.87 7.86 20.97
N LEU A 786 2.91 7.04 20.93
CA LEU A 786 4.08 7.17 21.82
C LEU A 786 4.76 8.54 21.63
N ARG A 787 4.99 9.00 20.40
CA ARG A 787 5.57 10.31 20.11
C ARG A 787 4.71 11.45 20.67
N ASP A 788 3.40 11.41 20.39
CA ASP A 788 2.49 12.50 20.69
C ASP A 788 2.26 12.68 22.21
N ARG A 789 2.40 11.61 23.01
CA ARG A 789 2.23 11.65 24.48
C ARG A 789 3.17 12.65 25.19
N TYR A 790 4.37 12.86 24.66
CA TYR A 790 5.40 13.72 25.25
C TYR A 790 5.65 15.01 24.47
N ALA A 791 4.99 15.22 23.33
CA ALA A 791 5.22 16.35 22.45
C ALA A 791 5.10 17.73 23.13
N GLU A 792 4.12 17.91 24.01
CA GLU A 792 3.92 19.14 24.77
C GLU A 792 4.59 19.11 26.16
N LYS A 793 4.54 17.97 26.84
CA LYS A 793 5.01 17.81 28.23
C LYS A 793 6.53 17.87 28.34
N ALA A 794 7.24 17.26 27.40
CA ALA A 794 8.69 17.20 27.39
C ALA A 794 9.18 17.07 25.92
N PRO A 795 9.22 18.15 25.14
CA PRO A 795 9.53 18.12 23.71
C PRO A 795 10.94 17.57 23.42
N ASP A 796 11.86 17.69 24.36
CA ASP A 796 13.22 17.14 24.27
C ASP A 796 13.34 15.65 24.64
N PHE A 797 12.25 15.03 25.13
CA PHE A 797 12.23 13.59 25.42
C PHE A 797 12.07 12.81 24.12
N ALA A 798 13.13 12.11 23.74
CA ALA A 798 13.22 11.45 22.44
C ALA A 798 12.62 10.04 22.46
N LEU A 799 12.10 9.62 21.31
CA LEU A 799 11.63 8.27 21.00
C LEU A 799 12.54 7.61 19.97
N GLY A 800 13.13 6.48 20.33
CA GLY A 800 13.91 5.66 19.42
C GLY A 800 13.30 4.28 19.18
N ALA A 801 13.61 3.66 18.04
CA ALA A 801 13.22 2.29 17.75
C ALA A 801 14.28 1.53 16.95
N GLU A 802 14.36 0.20 17.14
CA GLU A 802 15.13 -0.66 16.24
C GLU A 802 14.39 -0.84 14.92
N GLY A 803 15.11 -0.60 13.81
CA GLY A 803 14.58 -0.65 12.45
C GLY A 803 14.30 0.73 11.86
N THR A 804 14.43 0.83 10.54
CA THR A 804 14.38 2.10 9.83
C THR A 804 13.41 2.03 8.64
N VAL A 805 12.27 1.37 8.84
CA VAL A 805 11.19 1.37 7.85
C VAL A 805 10.57 2.76 7.81
N ASP A 806 10.47 3.35 6.62
CA ASP A 806 10.04 4.73 6.41
C ASP A 806 8.68 5.06 7.07
N ALA A 807 7.65 4.26 6.86
CA ALA A 807 6.34 4.45 7.48
C ALA A 807 6.38 4.43 9.02
N LEU A 808 7.40 3.83 9.63
CA LEU A 808 7.57 3.71 11.07
C LEU A 808 8.55 4.75 11.62
N CYS A 809 9.71 4.93 10.96
CA CYS A 809 10.75 5.83 11.45
C CYS A 809 10.35 7.30 11.39
N GLN A 810 9.33 7.69 10.63
CA GLN A 810 8.77 9.04 10.64
C GLN A 810 8.29 9.50 12.04
N TYR A 811 7.95 8.56 12.92
CA TYR A 811 7.51 8.84 14.28
C TYR A 811 8.63 8.73 15.33
N CYS A 812 9.85 8.37 14.89
CA CYS A 812 11.01 8.23 15.76
C CYS A 812 11.97 9.40 15.57
N ASP A 813 12.55 9.88 16.67
CA ASP A 813 13.58 10.92 16.64
C ASP A 813 14.92 10.38 16.16
N TYR A 814 15.16 9.08 16.38
CA TYR A 814 16.32 8.34 15.86
C TYR A 814 15.98 6.86 15.73
N THR A 815 16.72 6.18 14.88
CA THR A 815 16.58 4.75 14.68
C THR A 815 17.93 4.03 14.79
N HIS A 816 17.86 2.80 15.25
CA HIS A 816 18.96 1.88 15.24
C HIS A 816 18.92 1.13 13.91
N GLY A 817 19.76 1.57 12.97
CA GLY A 817 19.74 1.03 11.62
C GLY A 817 20.40 -0.33 11.51
N TYR A 818 19.96 -1.07 10.51
CA TYR A 818 20.72 -2.16 9.96
C TYR A 818 21.50 -1.66 8.76
N PRO A 819 22.79 -1.61 8.77
CA PRO A 819 23.50 -2.19 7.66
C PRO A 819 24.15 -3.47 8.17
N ALA A 820 23.38 -4.51 8.23
CA ALA A 820 23.93 -5.81 8.56
C ALA A 820 24.81 -6.38 7.43
N ASN A 821 25.12 -5.61 6.40
CA ASN A 821 25.84 -6.11 5.25
C ASN A 821 26.97 -5.15 4.85
N ASP A 822 28.21 -5.52 5.22
CA ASP A 822 29.44 -4.90 4.73
C ASP A 822 29.83 -5.43 3.33
N GLY A 823 28.92 -6.13 2.65
CA GLY A 823 29.15 -6.69 1.33
C GLY A 823 29.31 -5.61 0.25
N PRO A 824 29.87 -6.00 -0.91
CA PRO A 824 30.12 -5.06 -2.02
C PRO A 824 28.81 -4.49 -2.61
N GLU A 825 27.69 -5.11 -2.33
CA GLU A 825 26.36 -4.67 -2.78
C GLU A 825 25.71 -3.64 -1.85
N ARG A 826 26.27 -3.33 -0.68
CA ARG A 826 25.76 -2.30 0.25
C ARG A 826 25.70 -0.94 -0.44
N TRP A 827 24.51 -0.33 -0.46
CA TRP A 827 24.30 0.93 -1.13
C TRP A 827 23.10 1.69 -0.53
N ILE A 828 23.34 2.39 0.57
CA ILE A 828 22.30 3.10 1.32
C ILE A 828 21.98 4.51 0.77
N ASN A 829 22.66 4.91 -0.28
CA ASN A 829 22.56 6.25 -0.86
C ASN A 829 21.15 6.66 -1.21
N PHE A 830 20.35 5.72 -1.76
CA PHE A 830 18.97 6.00 -2.14
C PHE A 830 18.11 6.33 -0.91
N PHE A 831 18.20 5.54 0.16
CA PHE A 831 17.49 5.81 1.41
C PHE A 831 17.96 7.16 2.00
N ARG A 832 19.26 7.36 2.11
CA ARG A 832 19.84 8.54 2.74
C ARG A 832 19.51 9.84 1.99
N PHE A 833 19.50 9.79 0.65
CA PHE A 833 19.11 10.92 -0.20
C PHE A 833 17.60 11.22 -0.12
N THR A 834 16.78 10.18 -0.02
CA THR A 834 15.31 10.31 0.07
C THR A 834 14.89 10.87 1.42
N PHE A 835 15.55 10.47 2.53
CA PHE A 835 15.23 10.84 3.91
C PHE A 835 16.42 11.46 4.64
N PRO A 836 16.87 12.64 4.21
CA PRO A 836 18.04 13.29 4.82
C PRO A 836 17.81 13.71 6.28
N GLU A 837 16.56 13.90 6.71
CA GLU A 837 16.16 14.29 8.05
C GLU A 837 16.24 13.14 9.09
N ILE A 838 16.25 11.89 8.67
CA ILE A 838 16.27 10.76 9.62
C ILE A 838 17.66 10.59 10.24
N VAL A 839 17.70 10.58 11.57
CA VAL A 839 18.88 10.21 12.35
C VAL A 839 18.92 8.71 12.56
N PHE A 840 19.95 8.05 12.04
CA PHE A 840 20.12 6.62 12.23
C PHE A 840 21.57 6.22 12.43
N THR A 841 21.79 5.10 13.10
CA THR A 841 23.12 4.63 13.50
C THR A 841 23.61 3.49 12.64
N ASP A 842 24.93 3.43 12.52
CA ASP A 842 25.63 2.23 12.05
C ASP A 842 25.69 1.17 13.16
N ARG A 843 25.79 -0.10 12.80
CA ARG A 843 25.92 -1.25 13.71
C ARG A 843 27.13 -2.13 13.36
N GLY A 844 28.11 -1.62 12.65
CA GLY A 844 29.18 -2.43 12.06
C GLY A 844 30.35 -2.72 13.01
N GLN A 845 30.81 -1.73 13.77
CA GLN A 845 32.09 -1.77 14.46
C GLN A 845 32.02 -2.29 15.90
N ARG A 846 32.74 -3.37 16.19
CA ARG A 846 32.69 -4.07 17.51
C ARG A 846 34.04 -4.32 18.21
N ASP A 847 35.11 -4.05 17.51
CA ASP A 847 36.50 -4.32 17.96
C ASP A 847 37.48 -3.43 17.21
N ASP A 848 38.75 -3.77 17.26
CA ASP A 848 39.83 -3.03 16.61
C ASP A 848 40.11 -3.44 15.14
N GLU A 849 39.24 -4.31 14.56
CA GLU A 849 39.41 -4.78 13.17
C GLU A 849 38.76 -3.80 12.15
N ASP A 850 39.44 -3.54 11.05
CA ASP A 850 38.94 -2.71 9.92
C ASP A 850 38.37 -1.31 10.28
N VAL A 851 38.81 -0.77 11.42
CA VAL A 851 38.25 0.46 12.02
C VAL A 851 38.18 1.65 11.06
N PRO A 852 39.29 2.07 10.37
CA PRO A 852 39.23 3.24 9.51
C PRO A 852 38.19 3.11 8.40
N ARG A 853 38.08 1.93 7.77
CA ARG A 853 37.15 1.67 6.68
C ARG A 853 35.70 1.82 7.14
N HIS A 854 35.35 1.20 8.26
CA HIS A 854 33.97 1.23 8.78
C HIS A 854 33.56 2.61 9.27
N VAL A 855 34.45 3.28 10.05
CA VAL A 855 34.16 4.61 10.57
C VAL A 855 34.03 5.65 9.44
N ASN A 856 34.84 5.54 8.37
CA ASN A 856 34.73 6.40 7.21
C ASN A 856 33.38 6.28 6.49
N ASN A 857 32.84 5.05 6.39
CA ASN A 857 31.51 4.84 5.82
C ASN A 857 30.45 5.63 6.60
N THR A 858 30.54 5.74 7.92
CA THR A 858 29.56 6.51 8.70
C THR A 858 29.60 8.01 8.41
N ILE A 859 30.79 8.56 8.09
CA ILE A 859 30.91 9.96 7.69
C ILE A 859 30.41 10.14 6.25
N LEU A 860 30.81 9.27 5.31
CA LEU A 860 30.34 9.31 3.92
C LEU A 860 28.81 9.23 3.81
N ASP A 861 28.19 8.38 4.62
CA ASP A 861 26.75 8.12 4.58
C ASP A 861 25.93 9.00 5.54
N GLY A 862 26.60 9.87 6.33
CA GLY A 862 25.91 10.73 7.31
C GLY A 862 25.24 9.98 8.46
N GLN A 863 25.81 8.82 8.87
CA GLN A 863 25.32 8.01 9.98
C GLN A 863 25.95 8.40 11.31
N ARG A 864 25.32 7.99 12.40
CA ARG A 864 25.89 8.04 13.76
C ARG A 864 26.63 6.74 14.07
N ASN A 865 27.76 6.82 14.76
CA ASN A 865 28.50 5.64 15.15
C ASN A 865 27.83 4.94 16.35
N ASP A 866 27.56 3.65 16.22
CA ASP A 866 27.16 2.78 17.33
C ASP A 866 28.40 2.08 17.90
N ILE A 867 28.74 2.42 19.12
CA ILE A 867 29.86 1.83 19.84
C ILE A 867 29.39 0.56 20.54
N GLU A 868 29.41 -0.57 19.84
CA GLU A 868 28.92 -1.88 20.30
C GLU A 868 30.07 -2.84 20.62
N ILE A 869 30.97 -2.48 21.55
CA ILE A 869 32.16 -3.26 21.82
C ILE A 869 31.78 -4.67 22.31
N TRP A 870 32.31 -5.69 21.58
CA TRP A 870 32.05 -7.11 21.83
C TRP A 870 30.56 -7.42 22.07
N ARG A 871 29.70 -6.85 21.27
CA ARG A 871 28.24 -6.93 21.41
C ARG A 871 27.74 -6.39 22.75
N CYS A 872 28.13 -5.15 23.07
CA CYS A 872 27.76 -4.39 24.27
C CYS A 872 28.37 -4.91 25.59
N ARG A 873 29.34 -5.80 25.54
CA ARG A 873 29.99 -6.35 26.74
C ARG A 873 31.20 -5.55 27.21
N GLY A 874 31.69 -4.64 26.40
CA GLY A 874 32.81 -3.75 26.68
C GLY A 874 32.48 -2.29 26.49
N ILE A 875 33.44 -1.43 26.68
CA ILE A 875 33.39 0.02 26.46
C ILE A 875 34.50 0.40 25.47
N ILE A 876 34.40 1.60 24.88
CA ILE A 876 35.36 2.01 23.82
C ILE A 876 36.80 2.03 24.29
N ALA A 877 37.07 2.25 25.60
CA ALA A 877 38.39 2.17 26.18
C ALA A 877 39.03 0.77 26.11
N ASP A 878 38.26 -0.28 25.89
CA ASP A 878 38.74 -1.63 25.73
C ASP A 878 39.29 -1.92 24.30
N THR A 879 39.08 -0.98 23.36
CA THR A 879 39.50 -1.07 21.95
C THR A 879 40.28 0.18 21.53
N PRO A 880 41.61 0.21 21.84
CA PRO A 880 42.41 1.43 21.70
C PRO A 880 42.55 1.95 20.25
N VAL A 881 42.53 1.09 19.22
CA VAL A 881 42.60 1.49 17.83
C VAL A 881 41.29 2.17 17.42
N TYR A 882 40.18 1.56 17.79
CA TYR A 882 38.86 2.16 17.51
C TYR A 882 38.68 3.46 18.31
N GLN A 883 39.05 3.49 19.59
CA GLN A 883 39.00 4.69 20.41
C GLN A 883 39.75 5.86 19.77
N ALA A 884 41.01 5.63 19.35
CA ALA A 884 41.83 6.69 18.77
C ALA A 884 41.28 7.21 17.44
N TYR A 885 40.78 6.33 16.58
CA TYR A 885 40.22 6.74 15.27
C TYR A 885 38.85 7.41 15.40
N LEU A 886 37.98 6.90 16.26
CA LEU A 886 36.65 7.48 16.50
C LEU A 886 36.76 8.89 17.12
N ALA A 887 37.72 9.11 17.99
CA ALA A 887 37.98 10.45 18.53
C ALA A 887 38.28 11.47 17.40
N GLN A 888 39.09 11.11 16.39
CA GLN A 888 39.36 11.96 15.23
C GLN A 888 38.08 12.15 14.39
N ALA A 889 37.33 11.09 14.12
CA ALA A 889 36.11 11.10 13.36
C ALA A 889 35.03 12.00 14.01
N ASN A 890 34.84 11.88 15.33
CA ASN A 890 33.90 12.71 16.08
C ASN A 890 34.33 14.18 16.14
N ALA A 891 35.66 14.47 16.20
CA ALA A 891 36.17 15.83 16.10
C ALA A 891 35.88 16.46 14.72
N ILE A 892 36.01 15.70 13.63
CA ILE A 892 35.61 16.12 12.27
C ILE A 892 34.12 16.42 12.20
N LYS A 893 33.28 15.51 12.73
CA LYS A 893 31.82 15.71 12.77
C LYS A 893 31.44 16.96 13.56
N GLU A 894 32.09 17.23 14.68
CA GLU A 894 31.86 18.44 15.50
C GLU A 894 32.28 19.71 14.75
N HIS A 895 33.43 19.68 14.12
CA HIS A 895 33.98 20.85 13.42
C HIS A 895 33.14 21.29 12.22
N PHE A 896 32.59 20.30 11.48
CA PHE A 896 31.76 20.53 10.31
C PHE A 896 30.29 20.20 10.58
N LYS A 897 29.82 20.33 11.83
CA LYS A 897 28.48 19.90 12.24
C LYS A 897 27.35 20.52 11.43
N ASP A 898 27.49 21.78 11.04
CA ASP A 898 26.46 22.49 10.27
C ASP A 898 26.17 21.83 8.91
N CYS A 899 27.15 21.14 8.33
CA CYS A 899 26.97 20.37 7.09
C CYS A 899 26.74 18.88 7.37
N LEU A 900 27.64 18.25 8.16
CA LEU A 900 27.65 16.78 8.32
C LEU A 900 26.55 16.25 9.25
N MET A 901 26.10 17.05 10.22
CA MET A 901 25.16 16.64 11.26
C MET A 901 23.79 17.28 11.11
N LEU A 902 23.75 18.58 10.86
CA LEU A 902 22.54 19.38 10.74
C LEU A 902 22.13 19.61 9.30
N GLY A 903 23.06 19.54 8.36
CA GLY A 903 22.84 19.76 6.94
C GLY A 903 22.19 18.57 6.23
N ARG A 904 21.92 18.79 4.95
CA ARG A 904 21.29 17.80 4.07
C ARG A 904 22.35 16.96 3.35
N TYR A 905 22.22 15.65 3.42
CA TYR A 905 22.96 14.73 2.55
C TYR A 905 22.54 14.94 1.09
N ASN A 906 23.52 15.17 0.21
CA ASN A 906 23.30 15.52 -1.20
C ASN A 906 23.97 14.53 -2.17
N ASP A 907 24.46 13.40 -1.68
CA ASP A 907 25.14 12.35 -2.44
C ASP A 907 26.29 12.90 -3.30
N THR A 908 26.27 12.58 -4.60
CA THR A 908 27.29 13.03 -5.57
C THR A 908 26.91 14.33 -6.28
N LEU A 909 25.88 15.03 -5.82
CA LEU A 909 25.41 16.25 -6.47
C LEU A 909 26.14 17.50 -5.98
N GLY A 910 26.22 18.50 -6.86
CA GLY A 910 26.76 19.85 -6.54
C GLY A 910 28.28 19.99 -6.60
N PHE A 911 29.03 18.92 -6.86
CA PHE A 911 30.48 18.96 -7.01
C PHE A 911 30.96 18.03 -8.14
N SER A 912 32.24 18.14 -8.51
CA SER A 912 32.92 17.17 -9.35
C SER A 912 34.18 16.65 -8.68
N SER A 913 34.50 15.37 -8.89
CA SER A 913 35.72 14.69 -8.49
C SER A 913 36.49 14.22 -9.72
N SER A 914 37.75 14.53 -9.81
CA SER A 914 38.56 14.17 -10.97
C SER A 914 39.00 12.71 -11.04
N ASN A 915 38.74 11.95 -9.97
CA ASN A 915 39.12 10.54 -9.88
C ASN A 915 37.90 9.69 -9.42
N PRO A 916 37.35 8.85 -10.28
CA PRO A 916 36.16 8.02 -9.93
C PRO A 916 36.45 6.91 -8.94
N GLU A 917 37.72 6.61 -8.64
CA GLU A 917 38.10 5.61 -7.63
C GLU A 917 38.02 6.15 -6.19
N VAL A 918 37.79 7.46 -6.02
CA VAL A 918 37.62 8.10 -4.73
C VAL A 918 36.15 8.11 -4.40
N ASP A 919 35.78 7.53 -3.27
CA ASP A 919 34.44 7.66 -2.72
C ASP A 919 34.22 9.09 -2.26
N ALA A 920 33.19 9.77 -2.80
CA ALA A 920 32.94 11.16 -2.49
C ALA A 920 31.45 11.45 -2.28
N ARG A 921 31.13 12.25 -1.26
CA ARG A 921 29.76 12.68 -0.93
C ARG A 921 29.75 14.16 -0.52
N SER A 922 28.65 14.82 -0.82
CA SER A 922 28.44 16.20 -0.40
C SER A 922 27.33 16.34 0.63
N PHE A 923 27.46 17.31 1.49
CA PHE A 923 26.50 17.73 2.50
C PHE A 923 26.33 19.24 2.44
N VAL A 924 25.11 19.70 2.34
CA VAL A 924 24.78 21.12 2.23
C VAL A 924 24.21 21.62 3.54
N ALA A 925 24.75 22.70 4.09
CA ALA A 925 24.22 23.34 5.29
C ALA A 925 22.78 23.83 5.05
N GLU A 926 21.99 23.97 6.13
CA GLU A 926 20.57 24.40 6.04
C GLU A 926 20.40 25.76 5.35
N ASP A 927 21.38 26.67 5.50
CA ASP A 927 21.37 27.97 4.85
C ASP A 927 21.72 27.94 3.34
N GLY A 928 22.21 26.80 2.83
CA GLY A 928 22.66 26.65 1.44
C GLY A 928 23.93 27.40 1.07
N GLU A 929 24.58 28.10 2.03
CA GLU A 929 25.76 28.91 1.77
C GLU A 929 27.08 28.12 1.91
N ARG A 930 27.01 26.96 2.59
CA ARG A 930 28.17 26.08 2.83
C ARG A 930 27.89 24.66 2.35
N MET A 931 28.95 24.04 1.79
CA MET A 931 28.93 22.64 1.35
C MET A 931 30.19 21.94 1.84
N ALA A 932 30.04 20.87 2.58
CA ALA A 932 31.12 19.94 2.90
C ALA A 932 31.17 18.82 1.87
N VAL A 933 32.34 18.58 1.28
CA VAL A 933 32.60 17.44 0.41
C VAL A 933 33.53 16.48 1.16
N VAL A 934 33.02 15.29 1.45
CA VAL A 934 33.79 14.20 2.05
C VAL A 934 34.40 13.36 0.93
N VAL A 935 35.69 13.12 0.97
CA VAL A 935 36.40 12.26 0.04
C VAL A 935 37.20 11.21 0.79
N ALA A 936 37.12 9.95 0.39
CA ALA A 936 37.77 8.83 1.06
C ALA A 936 38.38 7.83 0.05
N ASN A 937 39.49 7.21 0.43
CA ASN A 937 40.05 6.09 -0.29
C ASN A 937 39.62 4.77 0.37
N GLN A 938 38.46 4.27 0.00
CA GLN A 938 37.86 3.03 0.53
C GLN A 938 38.28 1.76 -0.25
N GLN A 939 39.30 1.89 -1.12
CA GLN A 939 39.74 0.78 -1.97
C GLN A 939 40.37 -0.35 -1.15
N THR A 940 39.86 -1.57 -1.35
CA THR A 940 40.41 -2.81 -0.78
C THR A 940 41.47 -3.39 -1.74
N GLY A 941 42.47 -4.10 -1.22
CA GLY A 941 43.54 -4.68 -2.02
C GLY A 941 44.93 -4.16 -1.66
N LYS A 942 45.85 -4.05 -2.64
CA LYS A 942 47.20 -3.52 -2.36
C LYS A 942 47.11 -2.04 -1.95
N PRO A 943 47.74 -1.66 -0.80
CA PRO A 943 47.77 -0.28 -0.36
C PRO A 943 48.30 0.63 -1.46
N ARG A 944 47.56 1.70 -1.77
CA ARG A 944 47.99 2.72 -2.73
C ARG A 944 47.48 4.10 -2.32
N VAL A 945 48.25 5.09 -2.73
CA VAL A 945 47.87 6.49 -2.57
C VAL A 945 47.14 6.94 -3.83
N ILE A 946 45.97 7.53 -3.67
CA ILE A 946 45.19 8.11 -4.75
C ILE A 946 44.98 9.60 -4.53
N SER A 947 44.75 10.35 -5.57
CA SER A 947 44.48 11.78 -5.47
C SER A 947 43.27 12.15 -6.31
N THR A 948 42.52 13.13 -5.84
CA THR A 948 41.44 13.75 -6.58
C THR A 948 41.47 15.26 -6.46
N LYS A 949 40.99 15.95 -7.47
CA LYS A 949 40.67 17.39 -7.42
C LYS A 949 39.16 17.53 -7.26
N VAL A 950 38.73 18.26 -6.26
CA VAL A 950 37.30 18.53 -5.98
C VAL A 950 36.98 19.94 -6.45
N GLU A 951 35.94 20.10 -7.26
CA GLU A 951 35.47 21.40 -7.71
C GLU A 951 33.97 21.58 -7.39
N VAL A 952 33.62 22.71 -6.81
CA VAL A 952 32.26 23.10 -6.47
C VAL A 952 31.99 24.44 -7.18
N SER A 953 31.11 24.41 -8.19
CA SER A 953 30.84 25.61 -9.01
C SER A 953 30.18 26.70 -8.18
N GLY A 954 30.75 27.92 -8.23
CA GLY A 954 30.26 29.08 -7.47
C GLY A 954 30.64 29.08 -5.98
N TYR A 955 31.55 28.17 -5.54
CA TYR A 955 32.04 28.12 -4.17
C TYR A 955 33.57 28.12 -4.14
N ARG A 956 34.15 28.55 -3.00
CA ARG A 956 35.60 28.48 -2.73
C ARG A 956 35.86 27.57 -1.53
N LEU A 957 36.95 26.83 -1.55
CA LEU A 957 37.43 26.07 -0.39
C LEU A 957 37.88 27.02 0.71
N VAL A 958 37.39 26.82 1.93
CA VAL A 958 37.69 27.67 3.09
C VAL A 958 38.36 26.91 4.23
N ASP A 959 38.09 25.59 4.36
CA ASP A 959 38.64 24.80 5.46
C ASP A 959 38.71 23.29 5.07
N ALA A 960 39.57 22.52 5.74
CA ALA A 960 39.64 21.08 5.55
C ALA A 960 40.19 20.36 6.80
N MET A 961 39.61 19.21 7.17
CA MET A 961 40.14 18.27 8.15
C MET A 961 40.33 16.90 7.52
N MET A 962 41.30 16.16 8.06
CA MET A 962 41.72 14.89 7.46
C MET A 962 42.02 13.84 8.54
N THR A 963 41.94 12.54 8.16
CA THR A 963 42.42 11.41 8.95
C THR A 963 43.71 10.83 8.36
N GLY A 964 44.46 10.08 9.16
CA GLY A 964 45.60 9.30 8.71
C GLY A 964 46.75 10.12 8.09
N SER A 965 47.16 9.75 6.87
CA SER A 965 48.22 10.39 6.11
C SER A 965 47.73 11.37 5.05
N ALA A 966 46.42 11.60 5.01
CA ALA A 966 45.78 12.45 3.98
C ALA A 966 46.36 13.89 3.98
N LYS A 967 46.36 14.49 2.79
CA LYS A 967 46.79 15.90 2.58
C LYS A 967 45.86 16.61 1.65
N VAL A 968 45.50 17.84 2.01
CA VAL A 968 44.76 18.74 1.13
C VAL A 968 45.63 19.95 0.77
N SER A 969 45.73 20.22 -0.53
CA SER A 969 46.49 21.40 -1.05
C SER A 969 45.64 22.08 -2.14
N GLY A 970 45.14 23.29 -1.84
CA GLY A 970 44.06 23.87 -2.61
C GLY A 970 42.88 22.91 -2.69
N THR A 971 42.29 22.69 -3.83
CA THR A 971 41.17 21.73 -4.01
C THR A 971 41.60 20.28 -4.31
N LYS A 972 42.92 19.98 -4.20
CA LYS A 972 43.46 18.63 -4.41
C LYS A 972 43.59 17.88 -3.07
N ALA A 973 42.94 16.76 -2.93
CA ALA A 973 43.13 15.80 -1.85
C ALA A 973 44.02 14.63 -2.30
N THR A 974 44.96 14.19 -1.45
CA THR A 974 45.81 13.02 -1.64
C THR A 974 45.59 12.09 -0.43
N LEU A 975 45.17 10.87 -0.68
CA LEU A 975 44.65 9.94 0.32
C LEU A 975 45.42 8.62 0.28
N GLY A 976 46.00 8.22 1.42
CA GLY A 976 46.47 6.86 1.61
C GLY A 976 45.26 5.89 1.72
N GLN A 977 45.54 4.61 1.81
CA GLN A 977 44.47 3.61 1.96
C GLN A 977 43.69 3.85 3.28
N PHE A 978 42.37 3.91 3.19
CA PHE A 978 41.42 4.22 4.25
C PHE A 978 41.60 5.61 4.89
N ASP A 979 42.28 6.51 4.20
CA ASP A 979 42.32 7.92 4.60
C ASP A 979 41.01 8.61 4.13
N LEU A 980 40.63 9.66 4.87
CA LEU A 980 39.49 10.51 4.59
C LEU A 980 39.88 11.97 4.71
N ALA A 981 39.26 12.83 3.88
CA ALA A 981 39.31 14.29 4.05
C ALA A 981 37.92 14.87 3.91
N VAL A 982 37.59 15.84 4.75
CA VAL A 982 36.42 16.69 4.63
C VAL A 982 36.85 18.08 4.22
N MET A 983 36.29 18.59 3.12
CA MET A 983 36.64 19.88 2.52
C MET A 983 35.37 20.77 2.55
N LEU A 984 35.47 21.90 3.25
CA LEU A 984 34.36 22.86 3.39
C LEU A 984 34.50 23.97 2.33
N PHE A 985 33.44 24.13 1.59
CA PHE A 985 33.29 25.16 0.57
C PHE A 985 32.24 26.19 0.98
N GLU A 986 32.54 27.46 0.77
CA GLU A 986 31.61 28.58 0.94
C GLU A 986 31.27 29.20 -0.43
N LYS A 987 30.00 29.58 -0.58
CA LYS A 987 29.51 30.26 -1.77
C LYS A 987 30.24 31.59 -2.00
N GLN A 988 30.66 31.80 -3.21
CA GLN A 988 31.30 33.07 -3.60
C GLN A 988 30.20 34.15 -3.72
N LYS A 989 30.40 35.27 -3.01
CA LYS A 989 29.52 36.45 -3.08
C LYS A 989 29.62 37.17 -4.40
#